data_85515047202d82bbf576d2ee3b3d345e
#
_entry.id   85515047202d82bbf576d2ee3b3d345e
#
_cell.length_a   1.000
_cell.length_b   1.000
_cell.length_c   1.000
_cell.angle_alpha   90.00
_cell.angle_beta   90.00
_cell.angle_gamma   90.00
#
_symmetry.space_group_name_H-M   'P 1'
#
loop_
_entity.id
_entity.type
_entity.pdbx_description
1 polymer ?
#
loop_
_entity_poly.entity_id
_entity_poly.type
_entity_poly.pdbx_seq_one_letter_code
_entity_poly.pdbx_strand_id
1 'polypeptide(L)'
;PPIRCGGCSNRCMLTINKFPGGRRHVTGNRCEKGLGGAGTGRKGPNVMAYKLKRMFDYPPLENPTRGVIGIPRVLNMYENYPFWATFFRELGFRVVLSPMSNRKIYELGMESIPSESECYPAKLSHGHVQWLINEGIKTIFHPCVFYEHQETPGAQNHYNCPIVVSYPENLKNNVEAVADGEVRYIRPFLAFTSEKIAADRLAALCKEEWGIDGKEVRAAVHKAWEEQQRAKSDVRAEGQKALQWMAENHTRGIVLAGRPYHIDPEINHGIPEMIASYDLAVLTEDSLPIDFTPERPLRVNDQWVYHSRLYSAAEFVRNREDLELIQLNSFGCGLDAVTTDQVCEILEGSNKLYTVLKIDEVNNLGAARIRIRSLLAAMNQRQTRGIRPQPKPAAYHRSEFTKEMYQSGYTILAPQMSPIHFDLLEPIFKKYGYHIEVLANDNRAAIDMGLKFVNNDACFPSITVVGQIMDAVLSGKYDTDRLAIIMTQTGGCCRASNYVGFIRRALDKVGLGHIPVISLNANGMETNEGFKLSPGLLFTALRGVVYGDLFMRCLYRVRPYEKEKGSANALHQKWLEIAIDSLVNSKSKWSYKAVCSGIVEAFDNLPIDETLRKPRVGVVGEILVKYMPLANNHLVDLLEAEGAEAVVPDLMDFLNYCVYNGDYKHEFLGAGWTSAATAKLGVDAIRLIRKPALDALEKSRRFEPPMPIEKVAELAKPFLSIGNQYGEGWFLTGEMAELVLSGTPNIVCIQPFACLPNHVVGKGVIKALKKAYPQSNIVAVDYDPGASEVNQLNRIKLMLSTAKKRLAEEEVAAV
;
A
#
# COMPACT_ATOMS: atom_id res chain seq x y z
N PRO A 1 -29.48 1.18 39.96
CA PRO A 1 -28.24 1.68 40.50
C PRO A 1 -27.05 1.29 39.62
N PRO A 2 -26.03 2.13 39.51
CA PRO A 2 -24.82 1.80 38.78
C PRO A 2 -24.03 0.75 39.56
N ILE A 3 -23.59 -0.30 38.86
CA ILE A 3 -22.78 -1.40 39.41
C ILE A 3 -21.54 -1.57 38.55
N ARG A 4 -20.39 -1.81 39.15
CA ARG A 4 -19.16 -2.20 38.37
C ARG A 4 -19.22 -3.67 37.98
N CYS A 5 -19.06 -3.93 36.70
CA CYS A 5 -18.99 -5.27 36.17
C CYS A 5 -17.73 -5.99 36.66
N GLY A 6 -17.90 -7.20 37.21
CA GLY A 6 -16.78 -8.06 37.65
C GLY A 6 -16.29 -9.04 36.59
N GLY A 7 -16.79 -8.97 35.35
CA GLY A 7 -16.54 -9.99 34.31
C GLY A 7 -15.19 -9.93 33.61
N CYS A 8 -14.48 -8.79 33.67
CA CYS A 8 -13.14 -8.61 33.06
C CYS A 8 -12.43 -7.38 33.63
N SER A 9 -11.19 -7.13 33.22
CA SER A 9 -10.37 -6.00 33.63
C SER A 9 -10.97 -4.62 33.31
N ASN A 10 -11.89 -4.50 32.33
CA ASN A 10 -12.53 -3.25 31.94
C ASN A 10 -13.49 -2.68 33.01
N ARG A 11 -13.94 -3.50 33.99
CA ARG A 11 -14.81 -3.07 35.11
C ARG A 11 -15.89 -2.05 34.73
N CYS A 12 -16.56 -2.27 33.58
CA CYS A 12 -17.56 -1.34 33.06
C CYS A 12 -18.58 -0.91 34.11
N MET A 13 -18.95 0.37 34.12
CA MET A 13 -20.07 0.85 34.92
C MET A 13 -21.39 0.48 34.25
N LEU A 14 -22.15 -0.40 34.88
CA LEU A 14 -23.43 -0.89 34.40
C LEU A 14 -24.57 -0.17 35.09
N THR A 15 -25.59 0.23 34.36
CA THR A 15 -26.88 0.69 34.87
C THR A 15 -27.90 -0.41 34.59
N ILE A 16 -28.45 -0.99 35.65
CA ILE A 16 -29.45 -2.06 35.57
C ILE A 16 -30.82 -1.44 35.87
N ASN A 17 -31.68 -1.37 34.84
CA ASN A 17 -33.07 -0.96 34.93
C ASN A 17 -33.95 -2.23 35.06
N LYS A 18 -34.76 -2.28 36.07
CA LYS A 18 -35.74 -3.36 36.30
C LYS A 18 -37.11 -2.85 35.93
N PHE A 19 -37.85 -3.58 35.12
CA PHE A 19 -39.21 -3.28 34.69
C PHE A 19 -40.23 -4.22 35.35
N PRO A 20 -41.48 -3.84 35.42
CA PRO A 20 -42.56 -4.76 35.83
C PRO A 20 -42.55 -6.04 35.04
N GLY A 21 -42.82 -7.18 35.69
CA GLY A 21 -42.73 -8.51 35.05
C GLY A 21 -41.32 -9.13 35.02
N GLY A 22 -40.39 -8.63 35.85
CA GLY A 22 -39.07 -9.23 36.03
C GLY A 22 -38.03 -8.95 34.89
N ARG A 23 -38.42 -8.20 33.86
CA ARG A 23 -37.51 -7.80 32.77
C ARG A 23 -36.41 -6.88 33.27
N ARG A 24 -35.17 -7.18 32.86
CA ARG A 24 -34.01 -6.33 33.18
C ARG A 24 -33.43 -5.75 31.90
N HIS A 25 -33.05 -4.49 31.91
CA HIS A 25 -32.30 -3.85 30.86
C HIS A 25 -31.00 -3.30 31.45
N VAL A 26 -29.87 -3.73 30.87
CA VAL A 26 -28.54 -3.32 31.33
C VAL A 26 -27.94 -2.42 30.27
N THR A 27 -27.46 -1.25 30.69
CA THR A 27 -26.72 -0.31 29.84
C THR A 27 -25.33 -0.04 30.41
N GLY A 28 -24.41 0.51 29.60
CA GLY A 28 -23.03 0.75 30.00
C GLY A 28 -22.13 -0.50 29.90
N ASN A 29 -22.68 -1.67 29.51
CA ASN A 29 -21.89 -2.87 29.27
C ASN A 29 -21.18 -2.78 27.91
N ARG A 30 -19.89 -3.09 27.92
CA ARG A 30 -19.07 -3.20 26.72
C ARG A 30 -18.98 -4.63 26.14
N CYS A 31 -19.52 -5.61 26.83
CA CYS A 31 -19.56 -7.02 26.42
C CYS A 31 -20.72 -7.77 27.07
N GLU A 32 -21.01 -9.01 26.61
CA GLU A 32 -22.09 -9.85 27.14
C GLU A 32 -21.92 -10.22 28.62
N LYS A 33 -20.70 -10.29 29.13
CA LYS A 33 -20.44 -10.54 30.55
C LYS A 33 -21.13 -9.53 31.47
N GLY A 34 -21.26 -8.28 31.00
CA GLY A 34 -21.95 -7.24 31.73
C GLY A 34 -23.49 -7.38 31.76
N LEU A 35 -24.08 -8.18 30.88
CA LEU A 35 -25.54 -8.44 30.86
C LEU A 35 -25.99 -9.48 31.89
N GLY A 36 -25.04 -10.15 32.55
CA GLY A 36 -25.34 -11.22 33.50
C GLY A 36 -25.89 -12.50 32.85
N GLY A 37 -25.79 -12.62 31.54
CA GLY A 37 -26.06 -13.84 30.81
C GLY A 37 -24.86 -14.78 30.95
N ALA A 38 -24.86 -15.66 31.95
CA ALA A 38 -24.20 -16.92 31.80
C ALA A 38 -24.92 -17.63 30.67
N GLY A 39 -24.32 -17.76 29.51
CA GLY A 39 -24.87 -18.54 28.41
C GLY A 39 -25.16 -19.92 28.94
N THR A 40 -26.41 -20.31 28.95
CA THR A 40 -26.89 -21.65 29.31
C THR A 40 -26.70 -22.63 28.14
N GLY A 41 -26.02 -22.17 27.05
CA GLY A 41 -25.76 -22.94 25.86
C GLY A 41 -24.36 -23.55 25.83
N ARG A 42 -24.20 -24.63 25.10
CA ARG A 42 -22.92 -25.18 24.71
C ARG A 42 -22.17 -24.12 23.92
N LYS A 43 -20.99 -23.73 24.42
CA LYS A 43 -20.11 -22.84 23.64
C LYS A 43 -19.63 -23.60 22.41
N GLY A 44 -19.84 -23.05 21.22
CA GLY A 44 -19.26 -23.60 20.00
C GLY A 44 -17.72 -23.59 20.05
N PRO A 45 -17.05 -24.46 19.29
CA PRO A 45 -15.60 -24.46 19.18
C PRO A 45 -15.09 -23.13 18.65
N ASN A 46 -13.97 -22.65 19.21
CA ASN A 46 -13.32 -21.40 18.81
C ASN A 46 -11.90 -21.71 18.31
N VAL A 47 -11.77 -21.92 17.00
CA VAL A 47 -10.48 -22.24 16.36
C VAL A 47 -9.51 -21.05 16.42
N MET A 48 -10.01 -19.80 16.45
CA MET A 48 -9.18 -18.62 16.59
C MET A 48 -8.43 -18.60 17.93
N ALA A 49 -9.09 -18.97 19.01
CA ALA A 49 -8.46 -19.11 20.33
C ALA A 49 -7.42 -20.24 20.36
N TYR A 50 -7.72 -21.37 19.71
CA TYR A 50 -6.76 -22.47 19.54
C TYR A 50 -5.53 -21.98 18.75
N LYS A 51 -5.73 -21.33 17.60
CA LYS A 51 -4.65 -20.81 16.76
C LYS A 51 -3.75 -19.86 17.54
N LEU A 52 -4.33 -18.92 18.30
CA LEU A 52 -3.56 -17.99 19.12
C LEU A 52 -2.61 -18.73 20.09
N LYS A 53 -3.14 -19.75 20.79
CA LYS A 53 -2.32 -20.56 21.68
C LYS A 53 -1.24 -21.33 20.90
N ARG A 54 -1.60 -22.02 19.83
CA ARG A 54 -0.68 -22.84 19.03
C ARG A 54 0.49 -22.04 18.44
N MET A 55 0.22 -20.80 17.97
CA MET A 55 1.24 -19.95 17.37
C MET A 55 2.29 -19.45 18.37
N PHE A 56 1.96 -19.35 19.67
CA PHE A 56 2.86 -18.75 20.66
C PHE A 56 3.25 -19.66 21.83
N ASP A 57 2.81 -20.92 21.83
CA ASP A 57 3.12 -21.91 22.90
C ASP A 57 4.50 -22.54 22.68
N TYR A 58 5.54 -21.71 22.78
CA TYR A 58 6.94 -22.13 22.67
C TYR A 58 7.72 -21.69 23.91
N PRO A 59 8.09 -22.65 24.80
CA PRO A 59 8.83 -22.31 26.00
C PRO A 59 10.24 -21.78 25.66
N PRO A 60 10.70 -20.73 26.34
CA PRO A 60 12.03 -20.19 26.13
C PRO A 60 13.12 -21.21 26.51
N LEU A 61 14.28 -21.12 25.84
CA LEU A 61 15.43 -21.95 26.16
C LEU A 61 15.97 -21.58 27.58
N GLU A 62 16.04 -22.55 28.47
CA GLU A 62 16.45 -22.30 29.86
C GLU A 62 17.94 -21.91 29.96
N ASN A 63 18.82 -22.64 29.24
CA ASN A 63 20.27 -22.45 29.26
C ASN A 63 20.78 -21.97 27.88
N PRO A 64 20.66 -20.69 27.55
CA PRO A 64 21.10 -20.15 26.25
C PRO A 64 22.62 -20.13 26.16
N THR A 65 23.17 -20.62 25.06
CA THR A 65 24.61 -20.62 24.77
C THR A 65 25.06 -19.34 24.03
N ARG A 66 24.12 -18.63 23.38
CA ARG A 66 24.40 -17.46 22.56
C ARG A 66 23.67 -16.18 22.99
N GLY A 67 23.07 -16.19 24.17
CA GLY A 67 22.42 -15.00 24.73
C GLY A 67 20.93 -14.91 24.48
N VAL A 68 20.40 -13.67 24.51
CA VAL A 68 18.96 -13.38 24.50
C VAL A 68 18.61 -12.55 23.28
N ILE A 69 17.51 -12.88 22.62
CA ILE A 69 16.91 -12.12 21.53
C ILE A 69 15.47 -11.79 21.88
N GLY A 70 15.12 -10.51 21.80
CA GLY A 70 13.74 -10.05 21.90
C GLY A 70 13.01 -10.16 20.55
N ILE A 71 11.78 -10.64 20.58
CA ILE A 71 10.88 -10.64 19.42
C ILE A 71 9.59 -9.92 19.80
N PRO A 72 9.18 -8.86 19.11
CA PRO A 72 7.89 -8.23 19.36
C PRO A 72 6.76 -9.12 18.84
N ARG A 73 5.70 -9.32 19.64
CA ARG A 73 4.49 -10.08 19.26
C ARG A 73 3.56 -9.20 18.41
N VAL A 74 3.91 -9.00 17.15
CA VAL A 74 3.21 -8.07 16.29
C VAL A 74 3.14 -8.56 14.84
N LEU A 75 2.16 -8.07 14.10
CA LEU A 75 2.05 -8.21 12.65
C LEU A 75 2.29 -9.66 12.18
N ASN A 76 3.36 -9.88 11.42
CA ASN A 76 3.66 -11.18 10.82
C ASN A 76 4.12 -12.25 11.83
N MET A 77 4.43 -11.87 13.08
CA MET A 77 4.72 -12.84 14.11
C MET A 77 3.51 -13.72 14.45
N TYR A 78 2.28 -13.25 14.21
CA TYR A 78 1.08 -14.06 14.33
C TYR A 78 0.95 -15.17 13.27
N GLU A 79 1.81 -15.15 12.25
CA GLU A 79 1.97 -16.21 11.25
C GLU A 79 3.26 -17.01 11.46
N ASN A 80 4.40 -16.30 11.59
CA ASN A 80 5.72 -16.89 11.43
C ASN A 80 6.46 -17.12 12.78
N TYR A 81 5.84 -16.88 13.92
CA TYR A 81 6.50 -17.09 15.21
C TYR A 81 6.92 -18.56 15.46
N PRO A 82 6.17 -19.61 15.06
CA PRO A 82 6.63 -21.00 15.15
C PRO A 82 8.01 -21.21 14.50
N PHE A 83 8.22 -20.60 13.32
CA PHE A 83 9.51 -20.62 12.65
C PHE A 83 10.60 -19.92 13.46
N TRP A 84 10.35 -18.69 13.92
CA TRP A 84 11.37 -17.90 14.61
C TRP A 84 11.73 -18.45 15.98
N ALA A 85 10.75 -18.92 16.75
CA ALA A 85 10.99 -19.56 18.05
C ALA A 85 11.85 -20.80 17.92
N THR A 86 11.56 -21.65 16.92
CA THR A 86 12.35 -22.86 16.66
C THR A 86 13.73 -22.51 16.13
N PHE A 87 13.84 -21.60 15.16
CA PHE A 87 15.11 -21.18 14.56
C PHE A 87 16.12 -20.67 15.60
N PHE A 88 15.72 -19.71 16.42
CA PHE A 88 16.63 -19.14 17.41
C PHE A 88 16.94 -20.12 18.54
N ARG A 89 15.98 -20.97 18.93
CA ARG A 89 16.22 -22.03 19.90
C ARG A 89 17.24 -23.05 19.41
N GLU A 90 17.15 -23.50 18.16
CA GLU A 90 18.11 -24.42 17.53
C GLU A 90 19.52 -23.81 17.43
N LEU A 91 19.61 -22.49 17.26
CA LEU A 91 20.88 -21.75 17.29
C LEU A 91 21.38 -21.45 18.72
N GLY A 92 20.70 -21.89 19.79
CA GLY A 92 21.12 -21.71 21.18
C GLY A 92 20.79 -20.33 21.77
N PHE A 93 19.87 -19.56 21.18
CA PHE A 93 19.39 -18.32 21.76
C PHE A 93 18.14 -18.52 22.62
N ARG A 94 18.03 -17.74 23.69
CA ARG A 94 16.78 -17.58 24.42
C ARG A 94 15.93 -16.49 23.77
N VAL A 95 14.76 -16.83 23.32
CA VAL A 95 13.79 -15.87 22.80
C VAL A 95 12.96 -15.27 23.93
N VAL A 96 12.91 -13.95 24.03
CA VAL A 96 11.99 -13.20 24.88
C VAL A 96 10.92 -12.59 23.97
N LEU A 97 9.72 -13.15 24.01
CA LEU A 97 8.57 -12.66 23.29
C LEU A 97 7.87 -11.59 24.12
N SER A 98 7.52 -10.44 23.53
CA SER A 98 6.72 -9.44 24.23
C SER A 98 5.33 -10.00 24.61
N PRO A 99 4.66 -9.49 25.67
CA PRO A 99 3.42 -10.06 26.18
C PRO A 99 2.26 -9.96 25.19
N MET A 100 1.09 -10.49 25.58
CA MET A 100 -0.15 -10.27 24.83
C MET A 100 -0.46 -8.78 24.76
N SER A 101 -0.94 -8.33 23.59
CA SER A 101 -1.37 -6.94 23.38
C SER A 101 -2.46 -6.54 24.36
N ASN A 102 -2.39 -5.33 24.82
CA ASN A 102 -3.40 -4.68 25.65
C ASN A 102 -3.22 -3.16 25.60
N ARG A 103 -4.19 -2.41 26.12
CA ARG A 103 -4.16 -0.95 26.10
C ARG A 103 -2.89 -0.34 26.69
N LYS A 104 -2.30 -0.95 27.75
CA LYS A 104 -1.06 -0.46 28.35
C LYS A 104 0.14 -0.59 27.39
N ILE A 105 0.22 -1.71 26.66
CA ILE A 105 1.25 -1.90 25.62
C ILE A 105 1.10 -0.83 24.53
N TYR A 106 -0.11 -0.56 24.05
CA TYR A 106 -0.35 0.51 23.09
C TYR A 106 0.16 1.87 23.60
N GLU A 107 -0.20 2.21 24.83
CA GLU A 107 0.16 3.49 25.48
C GLU A 107 1.68 3.67 25.63
N LEU A 108 2.46 2.59 25.81
CA LEU A 108 3.92 2.67 25.86
C LEU A 108 4.55 3.16 24.55
N GLY A 109 3.90 2.95 23.43
CA GLY A 109 4.45 3.29 22.11
C GLY A 109 3.87 4.55 21.48
N MET A 110 2.84 5.17 22.07
CA MET A 110 2.04 6.22 21.41
C MET A 110 2.89 7.41 20.91
N GLU A 111 3.88 7.84 21.69
CA GLU A 111 4.71 9.01 21.38
C GLU A 111 5.61 8.78 20.15
N SER A 112 5.91 7.54 19.82
CA SER A 112 6.76 7.19 18.69
C SER A 112 5.98 6.93 17.39
N ILE A 113 4.64 6.96 17.39
CA ILE A 113 3.81 6.75 16.20
C ILE A 113 3.84 7.99 15.29
N PRO A 114 4.41 7.91 14.07
CA PRO A 114 4.58 9.09 13.22
C PRO A 114 3.31 9.48 12.46
N SER A 115 2.32 8.60 12.38
CA SER A 115 1.09 8.82 11.61
C SER A 115 -0.13 8.24 12.31
N GLU A 116 -1.14 9.08 12.53
CA GLU A 116 -2.41 8.68 13.15
C GLU A 116 -3.25 7.77 12.24
N SER A 117 -3.08 7.87 10.92
CA SER A 117 -3.86 7.11 9.93
C SER A 117 -3.31 5.71 9.66
N GLU A 118 -2.27 5.27 10.35
CA GLU A 118 -1.81 3.89 10.29
C GLU A 118 -2.80 2.94 10.97
N CYS A 119 -2.86 1.69 10.49
CA CYS A 119 -3.74 0.69 11.07
C CYS A 119 -3.32 0.34 12.50
N TYR A 120 -4.30 0.05 13.37
CA TYR A 120 -4.07 -0.25 14.78
C TYR A 120 -3.07 -1.38 15.03
N PRO A 121 -3.09 -2.52 14.28
CA PRO A 121 -2.08 -3.56 14.46
C PRO A 121 -0.64 -3.07 14.25
N ALA A 122 -0.40 -2.14 13.34
CA ALA A 122 0.91 -1.57 13.13
C ALA A 122 1.32 -0.63 14.28
N LYS A 123 0.39 0.21 14.76
CA LYS A 123 0.62 1.09 15.92
C LYS A 123 1.02 0.33 17.18
N LEU A 124 0.44 -0.85 17.42
CA LEU A 124 0.80 -1.72 18.55
C LEU A 124 2.28 -2.12 18.56
N SER A 125 2.92 -2.18 17.38
CA SER A 125 4.34 -2.57 17.28
C SER A 125 5.28 -1.64 18.05
N HIS A 126 4.93 -0.36 18.13
CA HIS A 126 5.70 0.63 18.90
C HIS A 126 5.75 0.26 20.39
N GLY A 127 4.59 -0.07 20.96
CA GLY A 127 4.50 -0.46 22.37
C GLY A 127 5.19 -1.79 22.67
N HIS A 128 5.12 -2.76 21.77
CA HIS A 128 5.79 -4.05 21.94
C HIS A 128 7.31 -3.92 21.92
N VAL A 129 7.85 -3.10 21.02
CA VAL A 129 9.29 -2.82 20.96
C VAL A 129 9.72 -2.04 22.21
N GLN A 130 8.95 -1.02 22.60
CA GLN A 130 9.24 -0.25 23.82
C GLN A 130 9.19 -1.13 25.07
N TRP A 131 8.26 -2.09 25.16
CA TRP A 131 8.22 -3.05 26.27
C TRP A 131 9.49 -3.88 26.34
N LEU A 132 9.99 -4.43 25.21
CA LEU A 132 11.24 -5.19 25.17
C LEU A 132 12.43 -4.35 25.64
N ILE A 133 12.49 -3.08 25.25
CA ILE A 133 13.52 -2.13 25.69
C ILE A 133 13.45 -1.94 27.21
N ASN A 134 12.26 -1.75 27.76
CA ASN A 134 12.04 -1.54 29.19
C ASN A 134 12.40 -2.78 30.03
N GLU A 135 12.27 -3.99 29.46
CA GLU A 135 12.74 -5.25 30.06
C GLU A 135 14.28 -5.44 29.95
N GLY A 136 14.98 -4.45 29.40
CA GLY A 136 16.43 -4.47 29.29
C GLY A 136 16.99 -5.31 28.14
N ILE A 137 16.15 -5.70 27.18
CA ILE A 137 16.58 -6.47 26.01
C ILE A 137 17.45 -5.60 25.11
N LYS A 138 18.68 -6.05 24.84
CA LYS A 138 19.67 -5.31 24.05
C LYS A 138 19.71 -5.69 22.58
N THR A 139 19.13 -6.83 22.20
CA THR A 139 19.04 -7.29 20.81
C THR A 139 17.60 -7.65 20.49
N ILE A 140 17.01 -6.94 19.54
CA ILE A 140 15.64 -7.18 19.10
C ILE A 140 15.67 -7.60 17.61
N PHE A 141 14.98 -8.70 17.30
CA PHE A 141 14.83 -9.21 15.94
C PHE A 141 13.40 -8.97 15.44
N HIS A 142 13.28 -8.22 14.36
CA HIS A 142 12.00 -7.90 13.74
C HIS A 142 12.13 -7.87 12.21
N PRO A 143 11.99 -9.01 11.51
CA PRO A 143 12.27 -9.12 10.07
C PRO A 143 11.24 -8.43 9.20
N CYS A 144 11.69 -7.97 8.04
CA CYS A 144 10.88 -7.45 6.94
C CYS A 144 10.60 -8.59 5.94
N VAL A 145 9.51 -9.35 6.14
CA VAL A 145 9.18 -10.47 5.25
C VAL A 145 8.46 -9.96 4.01
N PHE A 146 9.17 -9.91 2.87
CA PHE A 146 8.69 -9.36 1.61
C PHE A 146 7.76 -10.32 0.87
N TYR A 147 8.20 -11.56 0.71
CA TYR A 147 7.44 -12.66 0.12
C TYR A 147 7.17 -13.72 1.17
N GLU A 148 5.92 -14.14 1.23
CA GLU A 148 5.51 -15.34 1.96
C GLU A 148 5.59 -16.59 1.08
N HIS A 149 5.43 -17.77 1.67
CA HIS A 149 5.26 -18.98 0.90
C HIS A 149 3.96 -18.95 0.11
N GLN A 150 4.02 -19.27 -1.19
CA GLN A 150 2.83 -19.30 -2.04
C GLN A 150 1.96 -20.50 -1.69
N GLU A 151 0.78 -20.24 -1.14
CA GLU A 151 -0.15 -21.27 -0.69
C GLU A 151 -1.27 -21.55 -1.69
N THR A 152 -1.61 -20.56 -2.51
CA THR A 152 -2.74 -20.65 -3.43
C THR A 152 -2.23 -20.84 -4.86
N PRO A 153 -2.47 -22.01 -5.49
CA PRO A 153 -2.11 -22.23 -6.88
C PRO A 153 -2.81 -21.22 -7.81
N GLY A 154 -2.07 -20.70 -8.77
CA GLY A 154 -2.58 -19.74 -9.75
C GLY A 154 -2.74 -18.30 -9.26
N ALA A 155 -2.40 -17.97 -8.01
CA ALA A 155 -2.23 -16.60 -7.58
C ALA A 155 -1.05 -15.96 -8.33
N GLN A 156 -1.21 -14.66 -8.70
CA GLN A 156 -0.23 -13.96 -9.52
C GLN A 156 1.05 -13.62 -8.76
N ASN A 157 0.95 -13.50 -7.43
CA ASN A 157 2.09 -13.26 -6.55
C ASN A 157 1.78 -13.69 -5.11
N HIS A 158 2.78 -13.58 -4.23
CA HIS A 158 2.70 -13.98 -2.83
C HIS A 158 3.31 -12.92 -1.90
N TYR A 159 3.02 -11.66 -2.21
CA TYR A 159 3.44 -10.52 -1.38
C TYR A 159 2.79 -10.54 0.01
N ASN A 160 3.51 -9.95 0.95
CA ASN A 160 2.92 -9.52 2.21
C ASN A 160 2.31 -8.10 2.06
N CYS A 161 1.60 -7.62 3.08
CA CYS A 161 1.13 -6.24 3.15
C CYS A 161 2.33 -5.27 3.22
N PRO A 162 2.36 -4.17 2.45
CA PRO A 162 3.45 -3.19 2.50
C PRO A 162 3.77 -2.68 3.90
N ILE A 163 2.75 -2.41 4.74
CA ILE A 163 2.94 -2.00 6.13
C ILE A 163 3.64 -3.12 6.92
N VAL A 164 3.16 -4.35 6.84
CA VAL A 164 3.74 -5.48 7.57
C VAL A 164 5.21 -5.67 7.23
N VAL A 165 5.56 -5.56 5.93
CA VAL A 165 6.95 -5.71 5.48
C VAL A 165 7.85 -4.60 5.99
N SER A 166 7.40 -3.34 5.84
CA SER A 166 8.28 -2.17 6.04
C SER A 166 8.21 -1.58 7.44
N TYR A 167 7.28 -2.01 8.28
CA TYR A 167 7.06 -1.38 9.59
C TYR A 167 8.27 -1.43 10.53
N PRO A 168 9.12 -2.47 10.50
CA PRO A 168 10.38 -2.44 11.25
C PRO A 168 11.27 -1.24 10.92
N GLU A 169 11.23 -0.73 9.68
CA GLU A 169 11.96 0.49 9.30
C GLU A 169 11.34 1.76 9.89
N ASN A 170 10.02 1.79 10.05
CA ASN A 170 9.32 2.87 10.74
C ASN A 170 9.76 2.93 12.21
N LEU A 171 9.76 1.79 12.90
CA LEU A 171 10.20 1.67 14.29
C LEU A 171 11.66 2.09 14.47
N LYS A 172 12.56 1.70 13.55
CA LYS A 172 13.97 2.10 13.55
C LYS A 172 14.13 3.62 13.62
N ASN A 173 13.30 4.37 12.91
CA ASN A 173 13.44 5.81 12.80
C ASN A 173 12.71 6.60 13.91
N ASN A 174 11.75 5.97 14.61
CA ASN A 174 10.83 6.69 15.50
C ASN A 174 10.90 6.26 16.96
N VAL A 175 11.33 5.01 17.27
CA VAL A 175 11.58 4.56 18.64
C VAL A 175 12.97 5.05 19.05
N GLU A 176 13.06 5.93 20.04
CA GLU A 176 14.25 6.70 20.39
C GLU A 176 15.47 5.82 20.66
N ALA A 177 15.37 4.85 21.57
CA ALA A 177 16.47 3.97 21.91
C ALA A 177 16.97 3.12 20.72
N VAL A 178 16.10 2.85 19.73
CA VAL A 178 16.48 2.17 18.48
C VAL A 178 17.17 3.15 17.54
N ALA A 179 16.61 4.35 17.39
CA ALA A 179 17.14 5.39 16.50
C ALA A 179 18.53 5.91 16.95
N ASP A 180 18.78 5.92 18.26
CA ASP A 180 20.04 6.35 18.86
C ASP A 180 21.06 5.20 19.01
N GLY A 181 20.70 3.98 18.64
CA GLY A 181 21.59 2.82 18.64
C GLY A 181 21.87 2.21 20.02
N GLU A 182 21.06 2.53 21.04
CA GLU A 182 21.17 1.93 22.39
C GLU A 182 20.77 0.45 22.40
N VAL A 183 19.96 0.05 21.41
CA VAL A 183 19.48 -1.31 21.20
C VAL A 183 19.83 -1.78 19.80
N ARG A 184 20.43 -2.96 19.69
CA ARG A 184 20.69 -3.61 18.41
C ARG A 184 19.38 -4.11 17.79
N TYR A 185 18.93 -3.45 16.76
CA TYR A 185 17.65 -3.74 16.10
C TYR A 185 17.87 -4.37 14.73
N ILE A 186 17.70 -5.70 14.66
CA ILE A 186 17.97 -6.55 13.50
C ILE A 186 16.68 -6.71 12.69
N ARG A 187 16.63 -6.15 11.46
CA ARG A 187 15.46 -6.06 10.63
C ARG A 187 15.74 -6.44 9.15
N PRO A 188 16.20 -7.68 8.90
CA PRO A 188 16.54 -8.09 7.54
C PRO A 188 15.32 -8.16 6.64
N PHE A 189 15.50 -7.78 5.36
CA PHE A 189 14.55 -8.13 4.31
C PHE A 189 14.72 -9.59 3.93
N LEU A 190 13.60 -10.34 3.93
CA LEU A 190 13.55 -11.78 3.74
C LEU A 190 12.47 -12.17 2.74
N ALA A 191 12.68 -13.32 2.08
CA ALA A 191 11.67 -13.97 1.25
C ALA A 191 11.50 -15.43 1.72
N PHE A 192 10.26 -15.78 2.06
CA PHE A 192 9.87 -17.16 2.39
C PHE A 192 9.30 -17.91 1.18
N THR A 193 9.69 -17.50 -0.02
CA THR A 193 9.29 -18.17 -1.27
C THR A 193 9.62 -19.67 -1.23
N SER A 194 10.80 -20.02 -0.71
CA SER A 194 11.22 -21.40 -0.45
C SER A 194 12.17 -21.48 0.74
N GLU A 195 12.24 -22.68 1.35
CA GLU A 195 13.20 -22.98 2.43
C GLU A 195 14.62 -22.61 2.05
N LYS A 196 15.05 -22.95 0.81
CA LYS A 196 16.41 -22.66 0.31
C LYS A 196 16.72 -21.16 0.30
N ILE A 197 15.82 -20.33 -0.24
CA ILE A 197 16.00 -18.86 -0.30
C ILE A 197 16.10 -18.28 1.10
N ALA A 198 15.22 -18.69 2.01
CA ALA A 198 15.24 -18.25 3.40
C ALA A 198 16.54 -18.69 4.09
N ALA A 199 16.97 -19.95 3.89
CA ALA A 199 18.19 -20.50 4.47
C ALA A 199 19.46 -19.79 3.99
N ASP A 200 19.58 -19.53 2.69
CA ASP A 200 20.75 -18.84 2.13
C ASP A 200 20.87 -17.40 2.68
N ARG A 201 19.74 -16.67 2.76
CA ARG A 201 19.71 -15.31 3.30
C ARG A 201 20.00 -15.29 4.80
N LEU A 202 19.41 -16.19 5.59
CA LEU A 202 19.63 -16.30 7.04
C LEU A 202 21.05 -16.76 7.36
N ALA A 203 21.65 -17.63 6.54
CA ALA A 203 23.05 -18.03 6.71
C ALA A 203 24.01 -16.84 6.54
N ALA A 204 23.78 -15.99 5.53
CA ALA A 204 24.56 -14.76 5.35
C ALA A 204 24.38 -13.80 6.54
N LEU A 205 23.14 -13.56 6.96
CA LEU A 205 22.79 -12.70 8.10
C LEU A 205 23.45 -13.19 9.40
N CYS A 206 23.29 -14.48 9.72
CA CYS A 206 23.81 -15.03 10.98
C CYS A 206 25.33 -15.06 11.02
N LYS A 207 25.99 -15.20 9.87
CA LYS A 207 27.45 -15.07 9.77
C LYS A 207 27.90 -13.63 10.06
N GLU A 208 27.19 -12.65 9.51
CA GLU A 208 27.47 -11.21 9.71
C GLU A 208 27.20 -10.79 11.16
N GLU A 209 26.03 -11.14 11.69
CA GLU A 209 25.54 -10.65 12.98
C GLU A 209 26.17 -11.38 14.19
N TRP A 210 26.45 -12.69 14.05
CA TRP A 210 26.88 -13.54 15.17
C TRP A 210 28.05 -14.49 14.86
N GLY A 211 28.60 -14.48 13.65
CA GLY A 211 29.68 -15.37 13.25
C GLY A 211 29.29 -16.85 13.17
N ILE A 212 27.98 -17.17 13.03
CA ILE A 212 27.49 -18.56 13.04
C ILE A 212 27.76 -19.22 11.68
N ASP A 213 28.19 -20.49 11.72
CA ASP A 213 28.43 -21.27 10.49
C ASP A 213 27.17 -21.51 9.70
N GLY A 214 27.27 -21.35 8.37
CA GLY A 214 26.12 -21.47 7.49
C GLY A 214 25.48 -22.86 7.44
N LYS A 215 26.23 -23.95 7.77
CA LYS A 215 25.64 -25.30 7.83
C LYS A 215 24.73 -25.43 9.07
N GLU A 216 25.15 -24.87 10.20
CA GLU A 216 24.34 -24.82 11.41
C GLU A 216 23.05 -24.03 11.19
N VAL A 217 23.17 -22.86 10.54
CA VAL A 217 22.02 -22.03 10.23
C VAL A 217 21.04 -22.77 9.30
N ARG A 218 21.50 -23.41 8.23
CA ARG A 218 20.62 -24.17 7.34
C ARG A 218 19.93 -25.33 8.04
N ALA A 219 20.61 -26.02 8.95
CA ALA A 219 19.97 -27.08 9.75
C ALA A 219 18.88 -26.52 10.68
N ALA A 220 19.12 -25.37 11.30
CA ALA A 220 18.13 -24.67 12.13
C ALA A 220 16.92 -24.20 11.30
N VAL A 221 17.16 -23.67 10.08
CA VAL A 221 16.09 -23.27 9.15
C VAL A 221 15.23 -24.46 8.76
N HIS A 222 15.83 -25.61 8.46
CA HIS A 222 15.09 -26.83 8.10
C HIS A 222 14.10 -27.21 9.21
N LYS A 223 14.56 -27.32 10.45
CA LYS A 223 13.71 -27.64 11.58
C LYS A 223 12.63 -26.59 11.84
N ALA A 224 12.97 -25.32 11.68
CA ALA A 224 12.03 -24.22 11.80
C ALA A 224 10.96 -24.23 10.71
N TRP A 225 11.35 -24.60 9.49
CA TRP A 225 10.42 -24.76 8.36
C TRP A 225 9.44 -25.91 8.59
N GLU A 226 9.93 -27.06 9.04
CA GLU A 226 9.07 -28.20 9.42
C GLU A 226 8.08 -27.83 10.52
N GLU A 227 8.54 -27.12 11.56
CA GLU A 227 7.66 -26.69 12.65
C GLU A 227 6.60 -25.68 12.17
N GLN A 228 6.97 -24.76 11.29
CA GLN A 228 6.00 -23.84 10.65
C GLN A 228 4.90 -24.60 9.89
N GLN A 229 5.27 -25.62 9.11
CA GLN A 229 4.31 -26.46 8.39
C GLN A 229 3.46 -27.28 9.34
N ARG A 230 4.04 -27.79 10.44
CA ARG A 230 3.31 -28.52 11.49
C ARG A 230 2.27 -27.61 12.14
N ALA A 231 2.65 -26.40 12.53
CA ALA A 231 1.73 -25.44 13.14
C ALA A 231 0.53 -25.14 12.23
N LYS A 232 0.76 -24.93 10.93
CA LYS A 232 -0.32 -24.76 9.93
C LYS A 232 -1.20 -25.99 9.81
N SER A 233 -0.63 -27.18 9.84
CA SER A 233 -1.38 -28.44 9.79
C SER A 233 -2.24 -28.63 11.04
N ASP A 234 -1.75 -28.29 12.23
CA ASP A 234 -2.48 -28.38 13.48
C ASP A 234 -3.71 -27.46 13.49
N VAL A 235 -3.59 -26.22 12.96
CA VAL A 235 -4.71 -25.29 12.82
C VAL A 235 -5.78 -25.85 11.87
N ARG A 236 -5.37 -26.44 10.74
CA ARG A 236 -6.32 -27.10 9.81
C ARG A 236 -7.01 -28.31 10.45
N ALA A 237 -6.26 -29.13 11.20
CA ALA A 237 -6.83 -30.27 11.91
C ALA A 237 -7.87 -29.84 12.96
N GLU A 238 -7.62 -28.72 13.65
CA GLU A 238 -8.60 -28.15 14.57
C GLU A 238 -9.83 -27.60 13.85
N GLY A 239 -9.66 -26.99 12.69
CA GLY A 239 -10.76 -26.58 11.82
C GLY A 239 -11.63 -27.75 11.37
N GLN A 240 -11.02 -28.89 11.02
CA GLN A 240 -11.75 -30.11 10.67
C GLN A 240 -12.58 -30.63 11.85
N LYS A 241 -12.02 -30.64 13.07
CA LYS A 241 -12.77 -31.00 14.28
C LYS A 241 -13.95 -30.07 14.52
N ALA A 242 -13.79 -28.77 14.28
CA ALA A 242 -14.89 -27.81 14.38
C ALA A 242 -15.98 -28.06 13.35
N LEU A 243 -15.63 -28.38 12.10
CA LEU A 243 -16.59 -28.75 11.06
C LEU A 243 -17.33 -30.05 11.39
N GLN A 244 -16.64 -31.07 11.94
CA GLN A 244 -17.23 -32.29 12.39
C GLN A 244 -18.19 -32.05 13.56
N TRP A 245 -17.78 -31.25 14.55
CA TRP A 245 -18.64 -30.86 15.67
C TRP A 245 -19.93 -30.16 15.18
N MET A 246 -19.84 -29.29 14.17
CA MET A 246 -21.03 -28.67 13.56
C MET A 246 -21.99 -29.71 12.97
N ALA A 247 -21.47 -30.70 12.24
CA ALA A 247 -22.27 -31.78 11.65
C ALA A 247 -22.94 -32.63 12.72
N GLU A 248 -22.23 -33.07 13.76
CA GLU A 248 -22.74 -33.90 14.86
C GLU A 248 -23.80 -33.20 15.71
N ASN A 249 -23.66 -31.86 15.88
CA ASN A 249 -24.59 -31.08 16.71
C ASN A 249 -25.65 -30.33 15.88
N HIS A 250 -25.69 -30.50 14.57
CA HIS A 250 -26.60 -29.79 13.64
C HIS A 250 -26.57 -28.25 13.85
N THR A 251 -25.39 -27.73 14.10
CA THR A 251 -25.16 -26.30 14.34
C THR A 251 -24.54 -25.62 13.12
N ARG A 252 -24.57 -24.30 13.13
CA ARG A 252 -23.93 -23.46 12.11
C ARG A 252 -22.62 -22.91 12.62
N GLY A 253 -21.81 -22.39 11.69
CA GLY A 253 -20.54 -21.75 12.01
C GLY A 253 -20.33 -20.44 11.26
N ILE A 254 -19.33 -19.72 11.72
CA ILE A 254 -18.84 -18.49 11.10
C ILE A 254 -17.36 -18.68 10.78
N VAL A 255 -16.99 -18.43 9.54
CA VAL A 255 -15.59 -18.23 9.17
C VAL A 255 -15.27 -16.76 9.48
N LEU A 256 -14.57 -16.53 10.58
CA LEU A 256 -14.10 -15.21 10.99
C LEU A 256 -12.74 -14.98 10.33
N ALA A 257 -12.79 -14.40 9.14
CA ALA A 257 -11.64 -14.22 8.26
C ALA A 257 -10.95 -12.88 8.48
N GLY A 258 -9.64 -12.83 8.25
CA GLY A 258 -8.88 -11.61 8.40
C GLY A 258 -7.41 -11.76 8.06
N ARG A 259 -6.58 -11.03 8.77
CA ARG A 259 -5.11 -11.12 8.71
C ARG A 259 -4.61 -11.97 9.87
N PRO A 260 -3.40 -12.52 9.80
CA PRO A 260 -2.84 -13.33 10.90
C PRO A 260 -2.95 -12.67 12.28
N TYR A 261 -2.67 -11.38 12.38
CA TYR A 261 -2.73 -10.60 13.62
C TYR A 261 -4.15 -10.34 14.15
N HIS A 262 -5.21 -10.62 13.38
CA HIS A 262 -6.59 -10.49 13.87
C HIS A 262 -6.97 -11.54 14.92
N ILE A 263 -6.11 -12.53 15.17
CA ILE A 263 -6.29 -13.47 16.30
C ILE A 263 -5.94 -12.85 17.64
N ASP A 264 -5.26 -11.69 17.68
CA ASP A 264 -4.95 -10.97 18.90
C ASP A 264 -6.24 -10.44 19.57
N PRO A 265 -6.47 -10.74 20.86
CA PRO A 265 -7.68 -10.30 21.58
C PRO A 265 -7.81 -8.78 21.70
N GLU A 266 -6.72 -8.03 21.74
CA GLU A 266 -6.76 -6.56 21.74
C GLU A 266 -7.22 -6.02 20.39
N ILE A 267 -6.80 -6.65 19.29
CA ILE A 267 -7.17 -6.24 17.93
C ILE A 267 -8.60 -6.66 17.60
N ASN A 268 -9.01 -7.89 17.93
CA ASN A 268 -10.34 -8.41 17.61
C ASN A 268 -11.41 -8.08 18.68
N HIS A 269 -10.99 -7.47 19.79
CA HIS A 269 -11.86 -7.00 20.88
C HIS A 269 -12.77 -8.08 21.51
N GLY A 270 -12.47 -9.37 21.33
CA GLY A 270 -13.28 -10.48 21.82
C GLY A 270 -14.49 -10.81 20.92
N ILE A 271 -14.45 -10.44 19.65
CA ILE A 271 -15.47 -10.83 18.66
C ILE A 271 -15.59 -12.37 18.50
N PRO A 272 -14.48 -13.17 18.49
CA PRO A 272 -14.58 -14.63 18.41
C PRO A 272 -15.39 -15.23 19.57
N GLU A 273 -15.13 -14.78 20.79
CA GLU A 273 -15.83 -15.22 22.00
C GLU A 273 -17.31 -14.82 21.98
N MET A 274 -17.60 -13.65 21.42
CA MET A 274 -18.99 -13.19 21.22
C MET A 274 -19.73 -14.09 20.25
N ILE A 275 -19.13 -14.45 19.12
CA ILE A 275 -19.75 -15.35 18.12
C ILE A 275 -19.96 -16.74 18.73
N ALA A 276 -18.95 -17.30 19.39
CA ALA A 276 -19.06 -18.61 20.05
C ALA A 276 -20.13 -18.64 21.16
N SER A 277 -20.42 -17.48 21.80
CA SER A 277 -21.49 -17.38 22.81
C SER A 277 -22.91 -17.50 22.24
N TYR A 278 -23.06 -17.46 20.93
CA TYR A 278 -24.32 -17.70 20.22
C TYR A 278 -24.47 -19.16 19.72
N ASP A 279 -23.73 -20.10 20.31
CA ASP A 279 -23.71 -21.54 19.94
C ASP A 279 -23.26 -21.79 18.48
N LEU A 280 -22.42 -20.91 17.96
CA LEU A 280 -21.81 -21.02 16.64
C LEU A 280 -20.36 -21.49 16.75
N ALA A 281 -19.93 -22.32 15.81
CA ALA A 281 -18.52 -22.60 15.62
C ALA A 281 -17.82 -21.36 15.01
N VAL A 282 -16.61 -21.06 15.48
CA VAL A 282 -15.74 -20.01 14.94
C VAL A 282 -14.54 -20.66 14.28
N LEU A 283 -14.44 -20.52 12.95
CA LEU A 283 -13.31 -20.99 12.14
C LEU A 283 -12.50 -19.78 11.69
N THR A 284 -11.24 -20.03 11.29
CA THR A 284 -10.38 -19.03 10.61
C THR A 284 -10.25 -19.39 9.13
N GLU A 285 -9.83 -18.43 8.31
CA GLU A 285 -9.65 -18.62 6.86
C GLU A 285 -8.63 -19.72 6.52
N ASP A 286 -7.62 -19.93 7.38
CA ASP A 286 -6.55 -20.91 7.21
C ASP A 286 -6.79 -22.24 7.96
N SER A 287 -7.90 -22.34 8.68
CA SER A 287 -8.36 -23.60 9.31
C SER A 287 -9.22 -24.45 8.39
N LEU A 288 -9.54 -23.93 7.21
CA LEU A 288 -10.37 -24.60 6.20
C LEU A 288 -9.56 -25.57 5.33
N PRO A 289 -10.20 -26.53 4.65
CA PRO A 289 -9.53 -27.37 3.67
C PRO A 289 -8.90 -26.53 2.53
N ILE A 290 -7.71 -26.94 2.07
CA ILE A 290 -6.90 -26.22 1.09
C ILE A 290 -7.32 -26.43 -0.37
N ASP A 291 -8.21 -27.38 -0.64
CA ASP A 291 -8.60 -27.78 -2.00
C ASP A 291 -9.59 -26.83 -2.68
N PHE A 292 -10.01 -25.79 -1.95
CA PHE A 292 -10.94 -24.80 -2.46
C PHE A 292 -10.22 -23.53 -2.90
N THR A 293 -10.06 -23.38 -4.20
CA THR A 293 -9.52 -22.14 -4.78
C THR A 293 -10.55 -21.55 -5.75
N PRO A 294 -10.72 -20.22 -5.77
CA PRO A 294 -11.61 -19.59 -6.72
C PRO A 294 -11.11 -19.82 -8.15
N GLU A 295 -12.03 -19.90 -9.09
CA GLU A 295 -11.72 -19.93 -10.50
C GLU A 295 -11.08 -18.60 -10.93
N ARG A 296 -10.06 -18.69 -11.76
CA ARG A 296 -9.33 -17.53 -12.26
C ARG A 296 -9.55 -17.33 -13.77
N PRO A 297 -9.44 -16.08 -14.28
CA PRO A 297 -8.96 -14.89 -13.57
C PRO A 297 -9.98 -14.32 -12.58
N LEU A 298 -9.51 -13.77 -11.47
CA LEU A 298 -10.30 -12.88 -10.63
C LEU A 298 -10.36 -11.50 -11.26
N ARG A 299 -11.34 -10.68 -10.85
CA ARG A 299 -11.44 -9.29 -11.30
C ARG A 299 -10.28 -8.45 -10.76
N VAL A 300 -9.85 -8.77 -9.55
CA VAL A 300 -8.68 -8.16 -8.89
C VAL A 300 -7.39 -8.87 -9.25
N ASN A 301 -6.28 -8.18 -9.10
CA ASN A 301 -4.94 -8.76 -9.18
C ASN A 301 -4.67 -9.54 -7.88
N ASP A 302 -4.62 -10.86 -7.95
CA ASP A 302 -4.45 -11.77 -6.82
C ASP A 302 -2.96 -11.91 -6.49
N GLN A 303 -2.45 -11.00 -5.65
CA GLN A 303 -1.02 -10.83 -5.44
C GLN A 303 -0.57 -10.87 -3.97
N TRP A 304 -1.50 -10.88 -3.02
CA TRP A 304 -1.17 -10.92 -1.59
C TRP A 304 -1.59 -12.24 -0.97
N VAL A 305 -0.68 -12.92 -0.31
CA VAL A 305 -0.88 -14.29 0.16
C VAL A 305 -2.09 -14.42 1.11
N TYR A 306 -2.22 -13.49 2.06
CA TYR A 306 -3.32 -13.55 3.03
C TYR A 306 -4.67 -13.13 2.45
N HIS A 307 -4.67 -12.38 1.33
CA HIS A 307 -5.88 -12.06 0.60
C HIS A 307 -6.35 -13.25 -0.24
N SER A 308 -5.40 -13.96 -0.86
CA SER A 308 -5.69 -15.22 -1.58
C SER A 308 -6.36 -16.25 -0.67
N ARG A 309 -5.98 -16.31 0.62
CA ARG A 309 -6.67 -17.15 1.62
C ARG A 309 -8.12 -16.73 1.82
N LEU A 310 -8.42 -15.42 1.84
CA LEU A 310 -9.80 -14.92 1.99
C LEU A 310 -10.67 -15.28 0.79
N TYR A 311 -10.11 -15.23 -0.41
CA TYR A 311 -10.83 -15.69 -1.62
C TYR A 311 -11.11 -17.19 -1.58
N SER A 312 -10.15 -17.99 -1.14
CA SER A 312 -10.32 -19.43 -0.96
C SER A 312 -11.34 -19.76 0.13
N ALA A 313 -11.32 -19.02 1.24
CA ALA A 313 -12.33 -19.16 2.30
C ALA A 313 -13.73 -18.80 1.81
N ALA A 314 -13.88 -17.75 1.02
CA ALA A 314 -15.15 -17.37 0.42
C ALA A 314 -15.66 -18.44 -0.56
N GLU A 315 -14.76 -19.03 -1.38
CA GLU A 315 -15.10 -20.15 -2.27
C GLU A 315 -15.57 -21.38 -1.51
N PHE A 316 -14.95 -21.71 -0.36
CA PHE A 316 -15.39 -22.79 0.51
C PHE A 316 -16.79 -22.52 1.11
N VAL A 317 -16.96 -21.31 1.69
CA VAL A 317 -18.21 -20.93 2.38
C VAL A 317 -19.40 -20.87 1.43
N ARG A 318 -19.20 -20.39 0.19
CA ARG A 318 -20.31 -20.25 -0.76
C ARG A 318 -21.00 -21.56 -1.11
N ASN A 319 -20.28 -22.68 -1.01
CA ASN A 319 -20.80 -24.01 -1.31
C ASN A 319 -21.48 -24.70 -0.10
N ARG A 320 -21.59 -24.00 1.06
CA ARG A 320 -22.07 -24.58 2.31
C ARG A 320 -23.30 -23.81 2.84
N GLU A 321 -24.32 -24.52 3.25
CA GLU A 321 -25.54 -23.96 3.87
C GLU A 321 -25.35 -23.59 5.34
N ASP A 322 -24.43 -24.27 6.03
CA ASP A 322 -24.18 -24.18 7.47
C ASP A 322 -23.07 -23.17 7.87
N LEU A 323 -22.44 -22.51 6.90
CA LEU A 323 -21.38 -21.54 7.14
C LEU A 323 -21.70 -20.18 6.53
N GLU A 324 -21.36 -19.11 7.23
CA GLU A 324 -21.29 -17.75 6.69
C GLU A 324 -19.92 -17.14 6.98
N LEU A 325 -19.54 -16.08 6.25
CA LEU A 325 -18.26 -15.42 6.38
C LEU A 325 -18.44 -14.03 6.98
N ILE A 326 -17.66 -13.76 8.03
CA ILE A 326 -17.44 -12.42 8.58
C ILE A 326 -15.98 -12.05 8.34
N GLN A 327 -15.73 -10.92 7.71
CA GLN A 327 -14.36 -10.41 7.55
C GLN A 327 -14.08 -9.30 8.56
N LEU A 328 -12.98 -9.48 9.33
CA LEU A 328 -12.40 -8.41 10.14
C LEU A 328 -11.57 -7.50 9.24
N ASN A 329 -11.82 -6.21 9.33
CA ASN A 329 -11.16 -5.20 8.53
C ASN A 329 -10.66 -4.08 9.45
N SER A 330 -9.35 -3.87 9.51
CA SER A 330 -8.79 -2.76 10.30
C SER A 330 -9.09 -1.42 9.64
N PHE A 331 -9.49 -0.42 10.42
CA PHE A 331 -9.63 0.95 9.93
C PHE A 331 -8.30 1.43 9.33
N GLY A 332 -8.36 2.11 8.19
CA GLY A 332 -7.16 2.52 7.43
C GLY A 332 -6.50 1.41 6.61
N CYS A 333 -7.03 0.17 6.59
CA CYS A 333 -6.50 -0.90 5.76
C CYS A 333 -6.92 -0.74 4.30
N GLY A 334 -6.10 -0.07 3.51
CA GLY A 334 -6.41 0.15 2.09
C GLY A 334 -6.35 -1.11 1.22
N LEU A 335 -5.69 -2.18 1.65
CA LEU A 335 -5.72 -3.45 0.93
C LEU A 335 -7.09 -4.13 1.04
N ASP A 336 -7.76 -3.98 2.18
CA ASP A 336 -9.09 -4.54 2.35
C ASP A 336 -10.14 -3.88 1.47
N ALA A 337 -9.91 -2.67 0.97
CA ALA A 337 -10.77 -2.08 -0.06
C ALA A 337 -10.82 -2.92 -1.36
N VAL A 338 -9.72 -3.60 -1.69
CA VAL A 338 -9.66 -4.54 -2.83
C VAL A 338 -10.30 -5.88 -2.45
N THR A 339 -9.93 -6.40 -1.27
CA THR A 339 -10.30 -7.76 -0.84
C THR A 339 -11.77 -7.90 -0.53
N THR A 340 -12.34 -6.92 0.20
CA THR A 340 -13.77 -6.96 0.58
C THR A 340 -14.67 -7.00 -0.64
N ASP A 341 -14.31 -6.26 -1.66
CA ASP A 341 -15.05 -6.20 -2.90
C ASP A 341 -15.01 -7.55 -3.66
N GLN A 342 -13.86 -8.23 -3.68
CA GLN A 342 -13.73 -9.53 -4.34
C GLN A 342 -14.40 -10.65 -3.55
N VAL A 343 -14.27 -10.65 -2.22
CA VAL A 343 -14.98 -11.61 -1.34
C VAL A 343 -16.50 -11.43 -1.47
N CYS A 344 -16.97 -10.18 -1.50
CA CYS A 344 -18.38 -9.86 -1.74
C CYS A 344 -18.89 -10.47 -3.06
N GLU A 345 -18.14 -10.27 -4.16
CA GLU A 345 -18.46 -10.80 -5.47
C GLU A 345 -18.59 -12.34 -5.47
N ILE A 346 -17.66 -13.04 -4.80
CA ILE A 346 -17.69 -14.50 -4.68
C ILE A 346 -18.93 -14.97 -3.91
N LEU A 347 -19.25 -14.33 -2.78
CA LEU A 347 -20.33 -14.76 -1.88
C LEU A 347 -21.71 -14.36 -2.40
N GLU A 348 -21.91 -13.10 -2.77
CA GLU A 348 -23.19 -12.59 -3.27
C GLU A 348 -23.59 -13.24 -4.58
N GLY A 349 -22.64 -13.55 -5.46
CA GLY A 349 -22.85 -14.30 -6.68
C GLY A 349 -23.45 -15.69 -6.47
N SER A 350 -23.32 -16.26 -5.28
CA SER A 350 -23.98 -17.53 -4.88
C SER A 350 -25.09 -17.30 -3.84
N ASN A 351 -25.60 -16.08 -3.75
CA ASN A 351 -26.66 -15.71 -2.80
C ASN A 351 -26.29 -16.01 -1.34
N LYS A 352 -25.02 -15.82 -0.95
CA LYS A 352 -24.55 -15.94 0.44
C LYS A 352 -24.54 -14.58 1.14
N LEU A 353 -24.63 -14.60 2.45
CA LEU A 353 -24.47 -13.38 3.26
C LEU A 353 -23.00 -13.06 3.45
N TYR A 354 -22.68 -11.77 3.38
CA TYR A 354 -21.34 -11.27 3.67
C TYR A 354 -21.39 -10.13 4.69
N THR A 355 -20.54 -10.21 5.70
CA THR A 355 -20.49 -9.20 6.76
C THR A 355 -19.07 -8.74 6.99
N VAL A 356 -18.84 -7.43 6.88
CA VAL A 356 -17.56 -6.79 7.23
C VAL A 356 -17.69 -6.12 8.58
N LEU A 357 -16.76 -6.41 9.50
CA LEU A 357 -16.64 -5.75 10.79
C LEU A 357 -15.38 -4.90 10.79
N LYS A 358 -15.53 -3.58 10.82
CA LYS A 358 -14.41 -2.66 10.98
C LYS A 358 -13.98 -2.61 12.44
N ILE A 359 -12.67 -2.75 12.66
CA ILE A 359 -12.00 -2.73 13.96
C ILE A 359 -10.93 -1.64 13.96
N ASP A 360 -10.79 -0.97 15.08
CA ASP A 360 -9.82 0.11 15.31
C ASP A 360 -9.30 0.08 16.77
N GLU A 361 -8.59 1.11 17.19
CA GLU A 361 -8.09 1.27 18.56
C GLU A 361 -9.20 1.53 19.61
N VAL A 362 -10.41 1.81 19.17
CA VAL A 362 -11.54 2.07 20.07
C VAL A 362 -12.34 0.79 20.25
N ASN A 363 -12.23 0.19 21.43
CA ASN A 363 -13.00 -1.00 21.79
C ASN A 363 -14.50 -0.67 21.94
N ASN A 364 -15.22 -0.67 20.82
CA ASN A 364 -16.66 -0.51 20.79
C ASN A 364 -17.36 -1.73 20.19
N LEU A 365 -17.59 -2.74 20.99
CA LEU A 365 -18.30 -3.96 20.57
C LEU A 365 -19.79 -3.75 20.26
N GLY A 366 -20.36 -2.59 20.55
CA GLY A 366 -21.78 -2.31 20.31
C GLY A 366 -22.15 -2.45 18.83
N ALA A 367 -21.38 -1.84 17.94
CA ALA A 367 -21.60 -1.92 16.50
C ALA A 367 -21.39 -3.34 15.96
N ALA A 368 -20.32 -4.02 16.37
CA ALA A 368 -20.07 -5.41 16.01
C ALA A 368 -21.21 -6.34 16.44
N ARG A 369 -21.69 -6.16 17.68
CA ARG A 369 -22.83 -6.93 18.22
C ARG A 369 -24.11 -6.74 17.39
N ILE A 370 -24.44 -5.51 17.03
CA ILE A 370 -25.63 -5.23 16.21
C ILE A 370 -25.50 -5.93 14.86
N ARG A 371 -24.35 -5.84 14.18
CA ARG A 371 -24.09 -6.48 12.89
C ARG A 371 -24.16 -8.01 12.98
N ILE A 372 -23.57 -8.61 14.02
CA ILE A 372 -23.62 -10.07 14.23
C ILE A 372 -25.05 -10.51 14.50
N ARG A 373 -25.83 -9.81 15.33
CA ARG A 373 -27.25 -10.13 15.57
C ARG A 373 -28.10 -9.98 14.30
N SER A 374 -27.84 -8.97 13.50
CA SER A 374 -28.51 -8.80 12.20
C SER A 374 -28.18 -9.96 11.25
N LEU A 375 -26.92 -10.39 11.21
CA LEU A 375 -26.51 -11.56 10.44
C LEU A 375 -27.24 -12.82 10.92
N LEU A 376 -27.28 -13.07 12.25
CA LEU A 376 -27.99 -14.23 12.83
C LEU A 376 -29.48 -14.21 12.50
N ALA A 377 -30.13 -13.04 12.58
CA ALA A 377 -31.54 -12.89 12.20
C ALA A 377 -31.75 -13.19 10.71
N ALA A 378 -30.86 -12.70 9.83
CA ALA A 378 -30.90 -12.98 8.40
C ALA A 378 -30.67 -14.48 8.11
N MET A 379 -29.71 -15.13 8.77
CA MET A 379 -29.46 -16.57 8.65
C MET A 379 -30.70 -17.38 9.06
N ASN A 380 -31.36 -17.04 10.17
CA ASN A 380 -32.57 -17.69 10.63
C ASN A 380 -33.74 -17.52 9.65
N GLN A 381 -33.94 -16.31 9.15
CA GLN A 381 -34.98 -16.01 8.17
C GLN A 381 -34.75 -16.76 6.85
N ARG A 382 -33.51 -16.85 6.38
CA ARG A 382 -33.16 -17.63 5.18
C ARG A 382 -33.47 -19.11 5.36
N GLN A 383 -33.09 -19.67 6.51
CA GLN A 383 -33.41 -21.08 6.85
C GLN A 383 -34.92 -21.31 6.87
N THR A 384 -35.69 -20.43 7.53
CA THR A 384 -37.16 -20.55 7.60
C THR A 384 -37.81 -20.46 6.21
N ARG A 385 -37.23 -19.66 5.32
CA ARG A 385 -37.70 -19.48 3.94
C ARG A 385 -37.18 -20.54 2.97
N GLY A 386 -36.33 -21.46 3.41
CA GLY A 386 -35.73 -22.50 2.54
C GLY A 386 -34.79 -21.92 1.48
N ILE A 387 -34.19 -20.72 1.73
CA ILE A 387 -33.27 -20.09 0.79
C ILE A 387 -31.92 -20.80 0.85
N ARG A 388 -31.54 -21.40 -0.26
CA ARG A 388 -30.27 -22.14 -0.42
C ARG A 388 -29.25 -21.34 -1.21
N PRO A 389 -27.95 -21.63 -1.05
CA PRO A 389 -26.92 -21.11 -1.96
C PRO A 389 -27.28 -21.44 -3.40
N GLN A 390 -27.05 -20.48 -4.29
CA GLN A 390 -27.25 -20.70 -5.72
C GLN A 390 -25.99 -21.31 -6.34
N PRO A 391 -26.14 -22.03 -7.47
CA PRO A 391 -24.99 -22.49 -8.24
C PRO A 391 -24.04 -21.35 -8.56
N LYS A 392 -22.76 -21.70 -8.70
CA LYS A 392 -21.71 -20.77 -9.08
C LYS A 392 -22.12 -19.98 -10.32
N PRO A 393 -22.06 -18.64 -10.30
CA PRO A 393 -22.25 -17.86 -11.51
C PRO A 393 -21.12 -18.19 -12.51
N ALA A 394 -21.34 -17.86 -13.77
CA ALA A 394 -20.31 -18.01 -14.79
C ALA A 394 -19.01 -17.34 -14.34
N ALA A 395 -17.88 -17.97 -14.70
CA ALA A 395 -16.57 -17.39 -14.41
C ALA A 395 -16.47 -15.98 -14.99
N TYR A 396 -15.75 -15.11 -14.27
CA TYR A 396 -15.47 -13.78 -14.78
C TYR A 396 -14.64 -13.88 -16.08
N HIS A 397 -15.15 -13.29 -17.14
CA HIS A 397 -14.43 -13.15 -18.39
C HIS A 397 -14.06 -11.69 -18.60
N ARG A 398 -12.77 -11.46 -18.79
CA ARG A 398 -12.25 -10.15 -19.12
C ARG A 398 -12.53 -9.82 -20.57
N SER A 399 -13.13 -8.66 -20.83
CA SER A 399 -13.19 -8.13 -22.19
C SER A 399 -11.79 -7.74 -22.65
N GLU A 400 -11.35 -8.30 -23.77
CA GLU A 400 -10.02 -8.07 -24.33
C GLU A 400 -10.09 -7.06 -25.47
N PHE A 401 -9.07 -6.20 -25.56
CA PHE A 401 -8.90 -5.32 -26.71
C PHE A 401 -8.30 -6.13 -27.87
N THR A 402 -9.14 -6.46 -28.86
CA THR A 402 -8.77 -7.36 -29.96
C THR A 402 -8.07 -6.64 -31.10
N LYS A 403 -7.49 -7.41 -32.01
CA LYS A 403 -6.88 -6.87 -33.23
C LYS A 403 -7.88 -6.20 -34.15
N GLU A 404 -9.11 -6.69 -34.21
CA GLU A 404 -10.22 -6.10 -34.98
C GLU A 404 -10.61 -4.74 -34.42
N MET A 405 -10.67 -4.59 -33.08
CA MET A 405 -10.95 -3.30 -32.44
C MET A 405 -9.86 -2.27 -32.78
N TYR A 406 -8.59 -2.69 -32.74
CA TYR A 406 -7.47 -1.84 -33.17
C TYR A 406 -7.62 -1.40 -34.63
N GLN A 407 -7.89 -2.35 -35.55
CA GLN A 407 -8.04 -2.09 -36.99
C GLN A 407 -9.27 -1.22 -37.29
N SER A 408 -10.33 -1.34 -36.50
CA SER A 408 -11.57 -0.57 -36.63
C SER A 408 -11.46 0.83 -36.02
N GLY A 409 -10.34 1.20 -35.41
CA GLY A 409 -10.10 2.53 -34.88
C GLY A 409 -10.96 2.87 -33.65
N TYR A 410 -11.04 1.95 -32.68
CA TYR A 410 -11.69 2.22 -31.39
C TYR A 410 -11.03 3.39 -30.68
N THR A 411 -11.83 4.26 -30.08
CA THR A 411 -11.32 5.34 -29.22
C THR A 411 -10.85 4.75 -27.90
N ILE A 412 -9.61 5.07 -27.48
CA ILE A 412 -9.02 4.59 -26.24
C ILE A 412 -8.93 5.76 -25.26
N LEU A 413 -9.72 5.76 -24.20
CA LEU A 413 -9.66 6.80 -23.17
C LEU A 413 -8.53 6.53 -22.19
N ALA A 414 -7.71 7.54 -21.94
CA ALA A 414 -6.67 7.55 -20.92
C ALA A 414 -7.00 8.62 -19.85
N PRO A 415 -6.97 8.30 -18.55
CA PRO A 415 -7.13 9.31 -17.52
C PRO A 415 -5.94 10.27 -17.55
N GLN A 416 -6.17 11.55 -17.22
CA GLN A 416 -5.10 12.53 -17.07
C GLN A 416 -4.34 12.28 -15.78
N MET A 417 -3.06 11.97 -15.88
CA MET A 417 -2.21 11.69 -14.72
C MET A 417 -1.04 12.69 -14.57
N SER A 418 -0.66 13.36 -15.66
CA SER A 418 0.40 14.37 -15.66
C SER A 418 0.28 15.22 -16.93
N PRO A 419 -0.35 16.42 -16.88
CA PRO A 419 -0.67 17.20 -18.06
C PRO A 419 0.53 17.43 -18.99
N ILE A 420 1.66 17.94 -18.46
CA ILE A 420 2.86 18.23 -19.24
C ILE A 420 3.40 17.01 -20.02
N HIS A 421 3.36 15.82 -19.40
CA HIS A 421 3.86 14.60 -20.03
C HIS A 421 2.83 14.02 -21.01
N PHE A 422 1.55 14.07 -20.66
CA PHE A 422 0.48 13.44 -21.45
C PHE A 422 0.19 14.20 -22.74
N ASP A 423 0.42 15.52 -22.77
CA ASP A 423 0.39 16.33 -24.00
C ASP A 423 1.40 15.83 -25.06
N LEU A 424 2.51 15.23 -24.61
CA LEU A 424 3.51 14.62 -25.49
C LEU A 424 3.20 13.16 -25.83
N LEU A 425 2.64 12.40 -24.86
CA LEU A 425 2.38 10.97 -25.03
C LEU A 425 1.20 10.70 -25.97
N GLU A 426 0.12 11.47 -25.89
CA GLU A 426 -1.06 11.29 -26.73
C GLU A 426 -0.72 11.31 -28.25
N PRO A 427 0.01 12.31 -28.80
CA PRO A 427 0.42 12.32 -30.21
C PRO A 427 1.33 11.15 -30.59
N ILE A 428 2.18 10.68 -29.66
CA ILE A 428 3.05 9.51 -29.89
C ILE A 428 2.21 8.27 -30.12
N PHE A 429 1.25 7.98 -29.26
CA PHE A 429 0.38 6.82 -29.43
C PHE A 429 -0.43 6.88 -30.73
N LYS A 430 -0.92 8.08 -31.10
CA LYS A 430 -1.62 8.30 -32.37
C LYS A 430 -0.72 8.00 -33.57
N LYS A 431 0.55 8.38 -33.54
CA LYS A 431 1.54 8.00 -34.59
C LYS A 431 1.65 6.49 -34.79
N TYR A 432 1.50 5.70 -33.71
CA TYR A 432 1.56 4.24 -33.77
C TYR A 432 0.17 3.58 -34.02
N GLY A 433 -0.82 4.36 -34.42
CA GLY A 433 -2.14 3.87 -34.85
C GLY A 433 -3.15 3.66 -33.71
N TYR A 434 -2.85 4.10 -32.51
CA TYR A 434 -3.79 4.05 -31.37
C TYR A 434 -4.55 5.37 -31.25
N HIS A 435 -5.88 5.31 -31.34
CA HIS A 435 -6.73 6.50 -31.19
C HIS A 435 -6.93 6.84 -29.71
N ILE A 436 -5.86 7.24 -29.04
CA ILE A 436 -5.90 7.64 -27.63
C ILE A 436 -6.44 9.07 -27.52
N GLU A 437 -7.34 9.27 -26.54
CA GLU A 437 -7.80 10.57 -26.06
C GLU A 437 -7.53 10.65 -24.55
N VAL A 438 -6.69 11.61 -24.14
CA VAL A 438 -6.43 11.91 -22.75
C VAL A 438 -7.57 12.77 -22.20
N LEU A 439 -8.17 12.34 -21.10
CA LEU A 439 -9.33 12.98 -20.51
C LEU A 439 -8.96 14.35 -19.91
N ALA A 440 -9.78 15.36 -20.17
CA ALA A 440 -9.55 16.73 -19.70
C ALA A 440 -10.47 17.15 -18.53
N ASN A 441 -11.27 16.22 -17.97
CA ASN A 441 -12.22 16.51 -16.88
C ASN A 441 -11.50 16.62 -15.53
N ASP A 442 -10.90 17.78 -15.30
CA ASP A 442 -10.15 18.15 -14.09
C ASP A 442 -11.06 18.96 -13.14
N ASN A 443 -12.08 18.30 -12.57
CA ASN A 443 -13.08 18.96 -11.73
C ASN A 443 -13.67 18.04 -10.66
N ARG A 444 -14.38 18.63 -9.71
CA ARG A 444 -15.01 17.92 -8.60
C ARG A 444 -16.01 16.84 -9.04
N ALA A 445 -16.71 17.02 -10.16
CA ALA A 445 -17.67 16.04 -10.65
C ALA A 445 -17.03 14.68 -10.96
N ALA A 446 -15.78 14.69 -11.47
CA ALA A 446 -15.02 13.45 -11.66
C ALA A 446 -14.76 12.73 -10.32
N ILE A 447 -14.37 13.45 -9.27
CA ILE A 447 -14.17 12.87 -7.93
C ILE A 447 -15.49 12.28 -7.40
N ASP A 448 -16.58 13.04 -7.48
CA ASP A 448 -17.90 12.60 -7.00
C ASP A 448 -18.41 11.37 -7.79
N MET A 449 -18.07 11.27 -9.07
CA MET A 449 -18.34 10.08 -9.87
C MET A 449 -17.52 8.88 -9.37
N GLY A 450 -16.23 9.06 -9.06
CA GLY A 450 -15.39 8.01 -8.50
C GLY A 450 -15.92 7.46 -7.18
N LEU A 451 -16.40 8.32 -6.29
CA LEU A 451 -17.00 7.94 -5.00
C LEU A 451 -18.25 7.05 -5.13
N LYS A 452 -18.94 7.08 -6.28
CA LYS A 452 -20.09 6.20 -6.54
C LYS A 452 -19.69 4.79 -6.91
N PHE A 453 -18.52 4.61 -7.53
CA PHE A 453 -18.11 3.35 -8.13
C PHE A 453 -16.99 2.63 -7.41
N VAL A 454 -16.13 3.37 -6.72
CA VAL A 454 -14.96 2.82 -6.00
C VAL A 454 -15.27 2.71 -4.52
N ASN A 455 -14.74 1.68 -3.88
CA ASN A 455 -14.79 1.53 -2.43
C ASN A 455 -14.10 2.73 -1.75
N ASN A 456 -14.76 3.36 -0.79
CA ASN A 456 -14.25 4.57 -0.14
C ASN A 456 -12.97 4.36 0.67
N ASP A 457 -12.64 3.13 1.03
CA ASP A 457 -11.36 2.79 1.68
C ASP A 457 -10.20 2.65 0.66
N ALA A 458 -10.49 2.73 -0.66
CA ALA A 458 -9.46 2.79 -1.69
C ALA A 458 -8.71 4.13 -1.66
N CYS A 459 -7.50 4.17 -2.25
CA CYS A 459 -6.72 5.41 -2.25
C CYS A 459 -7.33 6.48 -3.17
N PHE A 460 -7.13 7.74 -2.80
CA PHE A 460 -7.66 8.89 -3.52
C PHE A 460 -7.35 8.89 -5.04
N PRO A 461 -6.13 8.57 -5.49
CA PRO A 461 -5.83 8.46 -6.92
C PRO A 461 -6.74 7.47 -7.66
N SER A 462 -7.09 6.32 -7.04
CA SER A 462 -7.99 5.36 -7.68
C SER A 462 -9.41 5.92 -7.85
N ILE A 463 -9.89 6.64 -6.85
CA ILE A 463 -11.19 7.32 -6.91
C ILE A 463 -11.20 8.35 -8.04
N THR A 464 -10.14 9.16 -8.13
CA THR A 464 -10.00 10.22 -9.13
C THR A 464 -9.93 9.65 -10.54
N VAL A 465 -9.07 8.65 -10.78
CA VAL A 465 -8.88 8.03 -12.09
C VAL A 465 -10.15 7.32 -12.57
N VAL A 466 -10.77 6.50 -11.73
CA VAL A 466 -12.03 5.82 -12.08
C VAL A 466 -13.13 6.85 -12.30
N GLY A 467 -13.14 7.90 -11.51
CA GLY A 467 -14.11 8.99 -11.63
C GLY A 467 -14.00 9.72 -12.95
N GLN A 468 -12.80 10.11 -13.41
CA GLN A 468 -12.58 10.71 -14.71
C GLN A 468 -13.09 9.82 -15.85
N ILE A 469 -12.77 8.53 -15.78
CA ILE A 469 -13.18 7.55 -16.79
C ILE A 469 -14.71 7.39 -16.80
N MET A 470 -15.33 7.19 -15.65
CA MET A 470 -16.78 6.98 -15.57
C MET A 470 -17.58 8.22 -15.92
N ASP A 471 -17.10 9.41 -15.53
CA ASP A 471 -17.69 10.68 -15.93
C ASP A 471 -17.66 10.85 -17.45
N ALA A 472 -16.54 10.53 -18.10
CA ALA A 472 -16.41 10.56 -19.55
C ALA A 472 -17.31 9.52 -20.25
N VAL A 473 -17.27 8.26 -19.80
CA VAL A 473 -18.04 7.16 -20.40
C VAL A 473 -19.55 7.40 -20.31
N LEU A 474 -20.02 7.94 -19.18
CA LEU A 474 -21.44 8.22 -18.94
C LEU A 474 -21.91 9.58 -19.47
N SER A 475 -21.00 10.39 -20.01
CA SER A 475 -21.33 11.73 -20.55
C SER A 475 -22.21 11.71 -21.81
N GLY A 476 -22.30 10.57 -22.49
CA GLY A 476 -22.94 10.45 -23.81
C GLY A 476 -22.11 11.02 -24.99
N LYS A 477 -20.88 11.50 -24.71
CA LYS A 477 -19.96 12.03 -25.75
C LYS A 477 -19.39 10.92 -26.65
N TYR A 478 -19.23 9.72 -26.10
CA TYR A 478 -18.53 8.61 -26.73
C TYR A 478 -19.49 7.47 -27.10
N ASP A 479 -19.23 6.84 -28.27
CA ASP A 479 -19.87 5.59 -28.68
C ASP A 479 -19.30 4.43 -27.84
N THR A 480 -20.07 3.95 -26.86
CA THR A 480 -19.64 2.90 -25.93
C THR A 480 -19.36 1.55 -26.59
N ASP A 481 -19.90 1.31 -27.79
CA ASP A 481 -19.66 0.08 -28.56
C ASP A 481 -18.33 0.12 -29.33
N ARG A 482 -17.71 1.31 -29.41
CA ARG A 482 -16.41 1.53 -30.07
C ARG A 482 -15.38 2.19 -29.14
N LEU A 483 -15.48 1.87 -27.86
CA LEU A 483 -14.67 2.45 -26.81
C LEU A 483 -13.76 1.40 -26.16
N ALA A 484 -12.57 1.82 -25.76
CA ALA A 484 -11.66 1.10 -24.91
C ALA A 484 -11.06 2.05 -23.86
N ILE A 485 -10.49 1.52 -22.83
CA ILE A 485 -9.84 2.30 -21.76
C ILE A 485 -8.41 1.79 -21.63
N ILE A 486 -7.45 2.68 -21.33
CA ILE A 486 -6.08 2.30 -21.01
C ILE A 486 -5.69 2.84 -19.64
N MET A 487 -5.02 1.99 -18.85
CA MET A 487 -4.52 2.36 -17.53
C MET A 487 -3.19 1.67 -17.25
N THR A 488 -2.27 2.37 -16.60
CA THR A 488 -1.00 1.78 -16.13
C THR A 488 -1.23 0.79 -15.00
N GLN A 489 -0.45 -0.29 -14.99
CA GLN A 489 -0.48 -1.30 -13.94
C GLN A 489 0.97 -1.65 -13.52
N THR A 490 1.33 -1.31 -12.28
CA THR A 490 2.73 -1.38 -11.84
C THR A 490 3.20 -2.78 -11.46
N GLY A 491 2.30 -3.70 -11.06
CA GLY A 491 2.63 -5.07 -10.66
C GLY A 491 3.38 -5.23 -9.33
N GLY A 492 3.56 -4.16 -8.59
CA GLY A 492 4.10 -4.19 -7.22
C GLY A 492 3.04 -4.54 -6.18
N CYS A 493 3.45 -4.70 -4.91
CA CYS A 493 2.52 -5.05 -3.83
C CYS A 493 1.62 -3.88 -3.38
N CYS A 494 1.73 -2.70 -3.99
CA CYS A 494 0.83 -1.58 -3.77
C CYS A 494 -0.56 -1.86 -4.39
N ARG A 495 -1.61 -1.34 -3.76
CA ARG A 495 -3.00 -1.44 -4.28
C ARG A 495 -3.22 -0.74 -5.63
N ALA A 496 -2.31 0.13 -6.07
CA ALA A 496 -2.33 0.72 -7.41
C ALA A 496 -2.35 -0.32 -8.53
N SER A 497 -1.82 -1.52 -8.31
CA SER A 497 -1.93 -2.65 -9.23
C SER A 497 -3.37 -3.06 -9.54
N ASN A 498 -4.35 -2.63 -8.74
CA ASN A 498 -5.76 -2.99 -8.86
C ASN A 498 -6.65 -1.89 -9.49
N TYR A 499 -6.11 -0.77 -9.94
CA TYR A 499 -6.90 0.28 -10.58
C TYR A 499 -7.66 -0.24 -11.81
N VAL A 500 -7.03 -1.10 -12.60
CA VAL A 500 -7.65 -1.79 -13.74
C VAL A 500 -8.88 -2.60 -13.29
N GLY A 501 -8.78 -3.32 -12.17
CA GLY A 501 -9.89 -4.07 -11.58
C GLY A 501 -11.04 -3.17 -11.12
N PHE A 502 -10.75 -2.00 -10.54
CA PHE A 502 -11.77 -1.03 -10.14
C PHE A 502 -12.51 -0.44 -11.34
N ILE A 503 -11.80 -0.10 -12.43
CA ILE A 503 -12.41 0.38 -13.66
C ILE A 503 -13.36 -0.69 -14.23
N ARG A 504 -12.92 -1.94 -14.36
CA ARG A 504 -13.74 -3.04 -14.85
C ARG A 504 -15.01 -3.24 -14.03
N ARG A 505 -14.88 -3.17 -12.70
CA ARG A 505 -16.05 -3.26 -11.80
C ARG A 505 -16.99 -2.09 -11.98
N ALA A 506 -16.50 -0.88 -12.14
CA ALA A 506 -17.31 0.30 -12.36
C ALA A 506 -18.11 0.18 -13.66
N LEU A 507 -17.48 -0.28 -14.75
CA LEU A 507 -18.13 -0.52 -16.03
C LEU A 507 -19.22 -1.60 -15.93
N ASP A 508 -18.95 -2.71 -15.25
CA ASP A 508 -19.95 -3.77 -15.07
C ASP A 508 -21.18 -3.32 -14.28
N LYS A 509 -20.98 -2.47 -13.25
CA LYS A 509 -22.09 -1.92 -12.46
C LYS A 509 -23.10 -1.11 -13.29
N VAL A 510 -22.69 -0.58 -14.44
CA VAL A 510 -23.54 0.19 -15.35
C VAL A 510 -23.88 -0.57 -16.64
N GLY A 511 -23.58 -1.87 -16.71
CA GLY A 511 -23.87 -2.71 -17.87
C GLY A 511 -22.93 -2.54 -19.06
N LEU A 512 -21.78 -1.89 -18.86
CA LEU A 512 -20.78 -1.60 -19.90
C LEU A 512 -19.53 -2.49 -19.78
N GLY A 513 -19.65 -3.68 -19.19
CA GLY A 513 -18.54 -4.63 -19.01
C GLY A 513 -17.93 -5.15 -20.33
N HIS A 514 -18.56 -4.89 -21.48
CA HIS A 514 -18.02 -5.22 -22.80
C HIS A 514 -16.87 -4.27 -23.20
N ILE A 515 -16.74 -3.08 -22.60
CA ILE A 515 -15.65 -2.13 -22.87
C ILE A 515 -14.33 -2.71 -22.35
N PRO A 516 -13.35 -2.99 -23.22
CA PRO A 516 -12.06 -3.51 -22.79
C PRO A 516 -11.24 -2.47 -22.04
N VAL A 517 -10.57 -2.93 -20.97
CA VAL A 517 -9.61 -2.12 -20.20
C VAL A 517 -8.22 -2.67 -20.45
N ILE A 518 -7.41 -1.91 -21.17
CA ILE A 518 -6.04 -2.24 -21.53
C ILE A 518 -5.13 -1.95 -20.33
N SER A 519 -4.45 -2.98 -19.85
CA SER A 519 -3.40 -2.84 -18.84
C SER A 519 -2.07 -2.47 -19.52
N LEU A 520 -1.59 -1.26 -19.27
CA LEU A 520 -0.25 -0.85 -19.68
C LEU A 520 0.73 -1.31 -18.60
N ASN A 521 1.34 -2.46 -18.79
CA ASN A 521 2.29 -3.07 -17.87
C ASN A 521 3.55 -3.54 -18.60
N ALA A 522 4.68 -3.50 -17.89
CA ALA A 522 5.97 -3.97 -18.38
C ALA A 522 6.27 -5.44 -17.99
N ASN A 523 5.45 -6.04 -17.11
CA ASN A 523 5.72 -7.34 -16.50
C ASN A 523 4.93 -8.50 -17.14
N GLY A 524 4.18 -8.25 -18.22
CA GLY A 524 3.39 -9.27 -18.89
C GLY A 524 2.23 -9.83 -18.05
N MET A 525 1.75 -9.09 -17.03
CA MET A 525 0.63 -9.52 -16.18
C MET A 525 -0.65 -9.74 -16.96
N GLU A 526 -0.90 -8.88 -17.94
CA GLU A 526 -2.02 -8.99 -18.86
C GLU A 526 -1.56 -8.64 -20.28
N THR A 527 -2.06 -9.38 -21.26
CA THR A 527 -1.84 -9.11 -22.67
C THR A 527 -3.14 -8.82 -23.37
N ASN A 528 -3.13 -7.97 -24.38
CA ASN A 528 -4.23 -7.70 -25.26
C ASN A 528 -3.76 -7.86 -26.71
N GLU A 529 -4.50 -8.60 -27.51
CA GLU A 529 -4.09 -8.91 -28.89
C GLU A 529 -3.94 -7.65 -29.76
N GLY A 530 -4.84 -6.69 -29.56
CA GLY A 530 -4.88 -5.42 -30.30
C GLY A 530 -3.92 -4.34 -29.76
N PHE A 531 -3.31 -4.53 -28.59
CA PHE A 531 -2.39 -3.55 -28.00
C PHE A 531 -1.00 -4.16 -27.78
N LYS A 532 0.00 -3.57 -28.42
CA LYS A 532 1.39 -3.99 -28.28
C LYS A 532 2.32 -2.81 -28.02
N LEU A 533 3.02 -2.86 -26.93
CA LEU A 533 4.09 -1.90 -26.62
C LEU A 533 5.34 -2.26 -27.45
N SER A 534 5.34 -1.81 -28.73
CA SER A 534 6.48 -2.08 -29.61
C SER A 534 7.74 -1.36 -29.13
N PRO A 535 8.95 -1.89 -29.42
CA PRO A 535 10.20 -1.19 -29.05
C PRO A 535 10.28 0.25 -29.55
N GLY A 536 9.75 0.52 -30.76
CA GLY A 536 9.69 1.86 -31.32
C GLY A 536 8.76 2.79 -30.55
N LEU A 537 7.56 2.33 -30.19
CA LEU A 537 6.62 3.08 -29.35
C LEU A 537 7.25 3.36 -27.97
N LEU A 538 7.80 2.35 -27.32
CA LEU A 538 8.43 2.48 -25.99
C LEU A 538 9.56 3.53 -26.03
N PHE A 539 10.46 3.41 -27.01
CA PHE A 539 11.59 4.32 -27.14
C PHE A 539 11.14 5.77 -27.42
N THR A 540 10.12 5.95 -28.26
CA THR A 540 9.57 7.27 -28.54
C THR A 540 8.84 7.85 -27.34
N ALA A 541 8.09 7.02 -26.59
CA ALA A 541 7.40 7.44 -25.36
C ALA A 541 8.39 7.86 -24.28
N LEU A 542 9.49 7.10 -24.06
CA LEU A 542 10.52 7.50 -23.11
C LEU A 542 11.18 8.83 -23.47
N ARG A 543 11.40 9.13 -24.76
CA ARG A 543 11.85 10.45 -25.20
C ARG A 543 10.83 11.54 -24.90
N GLY A 544 9.54 11.24 -25.07
CA GLY A 544 8.45 12.14 -24.70
C GLY A 544 8.46 12.45 -23.19
N VAL A 545 8.69 11.45 -22.35
CA VAL A 545 8.81 11.62 -20.89
C VAL A 545 10.02 12.53 -20.57
N VAL A 546 11.17 12.35 -21.22
CA VAL A 546 12.35 13.22 -21.02
C VAL A 546 12.05 14.67 -21.41
N TYR A 547 11.32 14.89 -22.49
CA TYR A 547 10.90 16.26 -22.85
C TYR A 547 9.94 16.86 -21.80
N GLY A 548 8.98 16.05 -21.32
CA GLY A 548 8.08 16.46 -20.23
C GLY A 548 8.82 16.88 -18.98
N ASP A 549 9.82 16.10 -18.57
CA ASP A 549 10.69 16.41 -17.43
C ASP A 549 11.46 17.73 -17.65
N LEU A 550 12.02 17.95 -18.85
CA LEU A 550 12.70 19.21 -19.17
C LEU A 550 11.73 20.39 -19.11
N PHE A 551 10.52 20.26 -19.69
CA PHE A 551 9.52 21.32 -19.60
C PHE A 551 9.11 21.62 -18.18
N MET A 552 8.82 20.61 -17.39
CA MET A 552 8.43 20.77 -15.99
C MET A 552 9.52 21.47 -15.17
N ARG A 553 10.76 21.00 -15.29
CA ARG A 553 11.92 21.55 -14.60
C ARG A 553 12.20 23.01 -15.01
N CYS A 554 12.20 23.31 -16.30
CA CYS A 554 12.49 24.65 -16.81
C CYS A 554 11.34 25.62 -16.52
N LEU A 555 10.09 25.19 -16.78
CA LEU A 555 8.90 26.04 -16.60
C LEU A 555 8.72 26.46 -15.14
N TYR A 556 8.72 25.50 -14.20
CA TYR A 556 8.49 25.81 -12.79
C TYR A 556 9.62 26.62 -12.17
N ARG A 557 10.84 26.51 -12.72
CA ARG A 557 12.00 27.33 -12.29
C ARG A 557 11.90 28.77 -12.72
N VAL A 558 11.37 29.09 -13.93
CA VAL A 558 11.41 30.47 -14.48
C VAL A 558 10.06 31.21 -14.33
N ARG A 559 8.93 30.48 -14.37
CA ARG A 559 7.58 31.07 -14.33
C ARG A 559 7.34 31.99 -13.13
N PRO A 560 7.80 31.66 -11.90
CA PRO A 560 7.63 32.54 -10.74
C PRO A 560 8.40 33.88 -10.84
N TYR A 561 9.37 33.98 -11.75
CA TYR A 561 10.29 35.13 -11.89
C TYR A 561 10.13 35.85 -13.22
N GLU A 562 9.21 35.45 -14.11
CA GLU A 562 9.03 36.05 -15.43
C GLU A 562 8.74 37.55 -15.34
N LYS A 563 9.43 38.36 -16.18
CA LYS A 563 9.20 39.82 -16.26
C LYS A 563 7.89 40.16 -16.93
N GLU A 564 7.54 39.39 -17.96
CA GLU A 564 6.29 39.50 -18.68
C GLU A 564 5.41 38.30 -18.33
N LYS A 565 4.29 38.55 -17.64
CA LYS A 565 3.40 37.52 -17.15
C LYS A 565 2.85 36.69 -18.30
N GLY A 566 3.03 35.35 -18.19
CA GLY A 566 2.58 34.39 -19.21
C GLY A 566 3.64 34.06 -20.27
N SER A 567 4.79 34.75 -20.28
CA SER A 567 5.84 34.51 -21.26
C SER A 567 6.45 33.10 -21.15
N ALA A 568 6.57 32.58 -19.93
CA ALA A 568 7.05 31.22 -19.69
C ALA A 568 6.08 30.15 -20.25
N ASN A 569 4.79 30.32 -20.04
CA ASN A 569 3.77 29.43 -20.61
C ASN A 569 3.72 29.53 -22.16
N ALA A 570 3.81 30.72 -22.73
CA ALA A 570 3.87 30.91 -24.17
C ALA A 570 5.10 30.22 -24.78
N LEU A 571 6.26 30.31 -24.11
CA LEU A 571 7.48 29.65 -24.52
C LEU A 571 7.33 28.11 -24.44
N HIS A 572 6.70 27.61 -23.38
CA HIS A 572 6.38 26.20 -23.24
C HIS A 572 5.54 25.70 -24.41
N GLN A 573 4.43 26.37 -24.74
CA GLN A 573 3.57 25.97 -25.84
C GLN A 573 4.30 25.93 -27.19
N LYS A 574 5.13 26.93 -27.46
CA LYS A 574 5.95 26.97 -28.68
C LYS A 574 6.89 25.75 -28.78
N TRP A 575 7.58 25.42 -27.69
CA TRP A 575 8.50 24.31 -27.71
C TRP A 575 7.82 22.94 -27.61
N LEU A 576 6.62 22.87 -27.02
CA LEU A 576 5.78 21.68 -27.04
C LEU A 576 5.42 21.27 -28.48
N GLU A 577 5.01 22.21 -29.34
CA GLU A 577 4.75 21.94 -30.74
C GLU A 577 6.00 21.40 -31.48
N ILE A 578 7.16 21.99 -31.23
CA ILE A 578 8.44 21.54 -31.80
C ILE A 578 8.81 20.15 -31.30
N ALA A 579 8.63 19.89 -30.01
CA ALA A 579 8.91 18.59 -29.38
C ALA A 579 7.99 17.51 -29.97
N ILE A 580 6.69 17.77 -30.08
CA ILE A 580 5.73 16.85 -30.71
C ILE A 580 6.15 16.58 -32.18
N ASP A 581 6.44 17.63 -32.98
CA ASP A 581 6.89 17.44 -34.36
C ASP A 581 8.13 16.55 -34.43
N SER A 582 9.11 16.73 -33.55
CA SER A 582 10.33 15.91 -33.53
C SER A 582 10.09 14.45 -33.19
N LEU A 583 9.01 14.13 -32.42
CA LEU A 583 8.68 12.77 -32.01
C LEU A 583 7.78 12.05 -33.03
N VAL A 584 6.84 12.77 -33.67
CA VAL A 584 5.83 12.15 -34.53
C VAL A 584 6.16 12.27 -36.01
N ASN A 585 6.82 13.31 -36.46
CA ASN A 585 7.12 13.57 -37.86
C ASN A 585 8.51 13.01 -38.23
N SER A 586 8.54 11.98 -39.06
CA SER A 586 9.79 11.36 -39.51
C SER A 586 10.65 12.30 -40.40
N LYS A 587 10.05 13.39 -40.92
CA LYS A 587 10.73 14.42 -41.75
C LYS A 587 11.01 15.70 -40.95
N SER A 588 10.86 15.70 -39.64
CA SER A 588 11.16 16.83 -38.80
C SER A 588 12.63 17.27 -38.98
N LYS A 589 12.84 18.57 -39.05
CA LYS A 589 14.18 19.16 -39.04
C LYS A 589 14.85 19.15 -37.67
N TRP A 590 14.10 18.84 -36.65
CA TRP A 590 14.55 18.84 -35.26
C TRP A 590 14.98 17.45 -34.83
N SER A 591 16.27 17.29 -34.54
CA SER A 591 16.76 16.08 -33.90
C SER A 591 16.42 16.06 -32.40
N TYR A 592 16.33 14.89 -31.79
CA TYR A 592 16.10 14.73 -30.34
C TYR A 592 17.07 15.56 -29.49
N LYS A 593 18.36 15.54 -29.83
CA LYS A 593 19.39 16.34 -29.14
C LYS A 593 19.18 17.85 -29.34
N ALA A 594 18.82 18.27 -30.53
CA ALA A 594 18.56 19.68 -30.81
C ALA A 594 17.35 20.22 -30.01
N VAL A 595 16.31 19.42 -29.86
CA VAL A 595 15.14 19.80 -29.04
C VAL A 595 15.51 19.89 -27.57
N CYS A 596 16.23 18.91 -27.01
CA CYS A 596 16.68 18.98 -25.61
C CYS A 596 17.50 20.26 -25.35
N SER A 597 18.49 20.54 -26.21
CA SER A 597 19.32 21.74 -26.06
C SER A 597 18.50 23.01 -26.26
N GLY A 598 17.62 23.02 -27.25
CA GLY A 598 16.79 24.17 -27.58
C GLY A 598 15.81 24.55 -26.48
N ILE A 599 15.16 23.54 -25.84
CA ILE A 599 14.30 23.80 -24.67
C ILE A 599 15.10 24.49 -23.57
N VAL A 600 16.19 23.89 -23.15
CA VAL A 600 17.01 24.42 -22.05
C VAL A 600 17.54 25.84 -22.37
N GLU A 601 18.10 26.04 -23.55
CA GLU A 601 18.61 27.34 -23.99
C GLU A 601 17.49 28.39 -24.07
N ALA A 602 16.33 28.08 -24.58
CA ALA A 602 15.22 29.00 -24.68
C ALA A 602 14.73 29.49 -23.30
N PHE A 603 14.59 28.58 -22.34
CA PHE A 603 14.20 28.93 -20.96
C PHE A 603 15.34 29.60 -20.20
N ASP A 604 16.62 29.28 -20.48
CA ASP A 604 17.78 29.95 -19.93
C ASP A 604 17.85 31.43 -20.34
N ASN A 605 17.37 31.74 -21.57
CA ASN A 605 17.36 33.11 -22.13
C ASN A 605 16.04 33.86 -21.89
N LEU A 606 15.01 33.22 -21.27
CA LEU A 606 13.77 33.91 -20.94
C LEU A 606 14.07 35.08 -19.97
N PRO A 607 13.58 36.35 -20.28
CA PRO A 607 13.74 37.47 -19.37
C PRO A 607 13.03 37.25 -18.04
N ILE A 608 13.78 37.09 -16.96
CA ILE A 608 13.28 36.95 -15.58
C ILE A 608 13.85 38.06 -14.70
N ASP A 609 13.19 38.30 -13.57
CA ASP A 609 13.70 39.19 -12.53
C ASP A 609 14.70 38.37 -11.65
N GLU A 610 16.00 38.60 -11.91
CA GLU A 610 17.09 37.90 -11.20
C GLU A 610 17.34 38.50 -9.80
N THR A 611 16.72 39.64 -9.46
CA THR A 611 16.82 40.25 -8.13
C THR A 611 15.84 39.64 -7.14
N LEU A 612 14.76 39.08 -7.65
CA LEU A 612 13.71 38.44 -6.82
C LEU A 612 14.17 37.07 -6.33
N ARG A 613 14.06 36.88 -5.02
CA ARG A 613 14.27 35.59 -4.39
C ARG A 613 12.96 35.04 -3.82
N LYS A 614 12.71 33.77 -4.05
CA LYS A 614 11.56 33.07 -3.52
C LYS A 614 11.99 31.78 -2.84
N PRO A 615 11.31 31.35 -1.76
CA PRO A 615 11.63 30.08 -1.14
C PRO A 615 11.34 28.94 -2.13
N ARG A 616 12.32 28.06 -2.30
CA ARG A 616 12.17 26.86 -3.13
C ARG A 616 11.49 25.78 -2.30
N VAL A 617 10.45 25.15 -2.87
CA VAL A 617 9.63 24.14 -2.22
C VAL A 617 9.59 22.88 -3.06
N GLY A 618 10.17 21.81 -2.53
CA GLY A 618 10.10 20.49 -3.13
C GLY A 618 8.71 19.88 -2.99
N VAL A 619 8.16 19.32 -4.07
CA VAL A 619 6.91 18.55 -4.06
C VAL A 619 7.24 17.08 -4.32
N VAL A 620 7.13 16.26 -3.30
CA VAL A 620 7.40 14.82 -3.34
C VAL A 620 6.22 14.03 -2.79
N GLY A 621 6.16 12.75 -3.03
CA GLY A 621 5.13 11.90 -2.48
C GLY A 621 4.61 10.85 -3.44
N GLU A 622 3.34 10.45 -3.28
CA GLU A 622 2.72 9.44 -4.13
C GLU A 622 2.64 9.92 -5.58
N ILE A 623 3.02 9.03 -6.48
CA ILE A 623 3.32 9.36 -7.89
C ILE A 623 2.16 10.04 -8.62
N LEU A 624 0.92 9.56 -8.47
CA LEU A 624 -0.25 10.18 -9.10
C LEU A 624 -0.61 11.51 -8.43
N VAL A 625 -0.63 11.56 -7.11
CA VAL A 625 -0.89 12.80 -6.37
C VAL A 625 0.17 13.87 -6.72
N LYS A 626 1.42 13.46 -6.93
CA LYS A 626 2.52 14.38 -7.25
C LYS A 626 2.33 15.10 -8.58
N TYR A 627 1.87 14.42 -9.62
CA TYR A 627 1.80 14.98 -10.97
C TYR A 627 0.40 15.34 -11.46
N MET A 628 -0.65 14.88 -10.78
CA MET A 628 -2.03 15.09 -11.17
C MET A 628 -2.66 16.26 -10.40
N PRO A 629 -2.93 17.43 -11.05
CA PRO A 629 -3.45 18.62 -10.37
C PRO A 629 -4.76 18.36 -9.62
N LEU A 630 -5.68 17.60 -10.21
CA LEU A 630 -6.95 17.22 -9.57
C LEU A 630 -6.75 16.46 -8.26
N ALA A 631 -5.70 15.65 -8.16
CA ALA A 631 -5.41 14.85 -6.96
C ALA A 631 -4.64 15.61 -5.87
N ASN A 632 -4.11 16.81 -6.18
CA ASN A 632 -3.33 17.62 -5.22
C ASN A 632 -3.82 19.05 -5.05
N ASN A 633 -5.05 19.34 -5.50
CA ASN A 633 -5.67 20.66 -5.42
C ASN A 633 -4.79 21.75 -6.07
N HIS A 634 -4.21 21.46 -7.25
CA HIS A 634 -3.35 22.38 -8.01
C HIS A 634 -2.17 22.94 -7.17
N LEU A 635 -1.48 22.05 -6.45
CA LEU A 635 -0.45 22.43 -5.47
C LEU A 635 0.64 23.32 -6.04
N VAL A 636 1.12 23.08 -7.26
CA VAL A 636 2.15 23.91 -7.89
C VAL A 636 1.67 25.35 -8.07
N ASP A 637 0.44 25.51 -8.60
CA ASP A 637 -0.16 26.85 -8.79
C ASP A 637 -0.39 27.54 -7.46
N LEU A 638 -0.79 26.81 -6.43
CA LEU A 638 -0.92 27.30 -5.06
C LEU A 638 0.42 27.83 -4.52
N LEU A 639 1.51 27.04 -4.67
CA LEU A 639 2.83 27.44 -4.18
C LEU A 639 3.33 28.70 -4.89
N GLU A 640 3.14 28.80 -6.20
CA GLU A 640 3.50 30.00 -6.98
C GLU A 640 2.66 31.22 -6.61
N ALA A 641 1.34 31.03 -6.42
CA ALA A 641 0.43 32.09 -5.96
C ALA A 641 0.79 32.60 -4.56
N GLU A 642 1.26 31.71 -3.68
CA GLU A 642 1.78 32.07 -2.36
C GLU A 642 3.22 32.63 -2.39
N GLY A 643 3.82 32.83 -3.57
CA GLY A 643 5.13 33.47 -3.75
C GLY A 643 6.32 32.52 -3.53
N ALA A 644 6.17 31.25 -3.78
CA ALA A 644 7.25 30.26 -3.76
C ALA A 644 7.63 29.79 -5.17
N GLU A 645 8.77 29.10 -5.30
CA GLU A 645 9.18 28.34 -6.47
C GLU A 645 8.95 26.86 -6.21
N ALA A 646 8.12 26.20 -7.02
CA ALA A 646 7.90 24.77 -6.92
C ALA A 646 9.02 23.99 -7.60
N VAL A 647 9.52 22.97 -6.93
CA VAL A 647 10.52 22.01 -7.45
C VAL A 647 9.92 20.62 -7.42
N VAL A 648 9.61 20.08 -8.60
CA VAL A 648 9.01 18.74 -8.75
C VAL A 648 10.05 17.83 -9.39
N PRO A 649 10.49 16.73 -8.73
CA PRO A 649 11.42 15.78 -9.33
C PRO A 649 10.88 15.12 -10.59
N ASP A 650 11.79 14.71 -11.47
CA ASP A 650 11.48 14.17 -12.80
C ASP A 650 10.68 12.85 -12.74
N LEU A 651 9.73 12.65 -13.65
CA LEU A 651 8.99 11.40 -13.78
C LEU A 651 9.90 10.23 -14.21
N MET A 652 10.90 10.52 -15.03
CA MET A 652 11.88 9.51 -15.47
C MET A 652 12.70 8.96 -14.31
N ASP A 653 12.91 9.70 -13.22
CA ASP A 653 13.62 9.21 -12.04
C ASP A 653 12.81 8.11 -11.34
N PHE A 654 11.49 8.24 -11.29
CA PHE A 654 10.62 7.17 -10.79
C PHE A 654 10.66 5.92 -11.68
N LEU A 655 10.66 6.07 -13.00
CA LEU A 655 10.81 4.93 -13.92
C LEU A 655 12.18 4.25 -13.75
N ASN A 656 13.23 5.04 -13.54
CA ASN A 656 14.58 4.55 -13.27
C ASN A 656 14.64 3.78 -11.93
N TYR A 657 13.99 4.29 -10.87
CA TYR A 657 13.82 3.59 -9.61
C TYR A 657 13.14 2.23 -9.79
N CYS A 658 12.06 2.14 -10.56
CA CYS A 658 11.35 0.89 -10.79
C CYS A 658 12.26 -0.19 -11.40
N VAL A 659 13.16 0.22 -12.30
CA VAL A 659 14.12 -0.67 -12.96
C VAL A 659 15.29 -1.03 -12.03
N TYR A 660 15.81 -0.08 -11.28
CA TYR A 660 16.98 -0.22 -10.39
C TYR A 660 16.83 -1.32 -9.34
N ASN A 661 15.63 -1.61 -8.90
CA ASN A 661 15.33 -2.55 -7.82
C ASN A 661 15.70 -4.03 -8.11
N GLY A 662 16.05 -4.39 -9.36
CA GLY A 662 16.32 -5.77 -9.75
C GLY A 662 17.54 -6.40 -9.10
N ASP A 663 18.61 -5.63 -8.86
CA ASP A 663 19.82 -6.10 -8.18
C ASP A 663 19.54 -6.52 -6.74
N TYR A 664 18.83 -5.70 -5.99
CA TYR A 664 18.45 -6.01 -4.62
C TYR A 664 17.57 -7.26 -4.51
N LYS A 665 16.62 -7.40 -5.45
CA LYS A 665 15.75 -8.59 -5.50
C LYS A 665 16.55 -9.85 -5.75
N HIS A 666 17.58 -9.77 -6.60
CA HIS A 666 18.47 -10.89 -6.85
C HIS A 666 19.29 -11.25 -5.61
N GLU A 667 19.92 -10.27 -4.98
CA GLU A 667 20.83 -10.48 -3.85
C GLU A 667 20.11 -10.96 -2.59
N PHE A 668 18.94 -10.39 -2.28
CA PHE A 668 18.28 -10.58 -0.97
C PHE A 668 16.94 -11.30 -1.01
N LEU A 669 16.25 -11.32 -2.15
CA LEU A 669 14.87 -11.84 -2.24
C LEU A 669 14.73 -13.06 -3.15
N GLY A 670 15.85 -13.62 -3.62
CA GLY A 670 15.87 -14.86 -4.37
C GLY A 670 15.44 -14.75 -5.84
N ALA A 671 15.40 -13.52 -6.40
CA ALA A 671 15.17 -13.35 -7.83
C ALA A 671 16.34 -13.91 -8.65
N GLY A 672 16.04 -14.42 -9.87
CA GLY A 672 17.06 -14.95 -10.75
C GLY A 672 18.11 -13.89 -11.19
N TRP A 673 19.31 -14.31 -11.59
CA TRP A 673 20.36 -13.41 -12.09
C TRP A 673 19.92 -12.55 -13.29
N THR A 674 18.94 -13.01 -14.06
CA THR A 674 18.33 -12.26 -15.15
C THR A 674 17.68 -10.96 -14.67
N SER A 675 17.14 -10.94 -13.44
CA SER A 675 16.56 -9.72 -12.83
C SER A 675 17.62 -8.64 -12.65
N ALA A 676 18.79 -8.99 -12.15
CA ALA A 676 19.91 -8.07 -11.98
C ALA A 676 20.45 -7.58 -13.36
N ALA A 677 20.62 -8.49 -14.29
CA ALA A 677 21.10 -8.16 -15.63
C ALA A 677 20.14 -7.21 -16.38
N THR A 678 18.83 -7.49 -16.33
CA THR A 678 17.82 -6.62 -16.96
C THR A 678 17.70 -5.27 -16.27
N ALA A 679 17.84 -5.20 -14.94
CA ALA A 679 17.88 -3.96 -14.19
C ALA A 679 19.05 -3.07 -14.66
N LYS A 680 20.27 -3.62 -14.72
CA LYS A 680 21.45 -2.89 -15.17
C LYS A 680 21.29 -2.38 -16.60
N LEU A 681 20.87 -3.24 -17.53
CA LEU A 681 20.61 -2.84 -18.91
C LEU A 681 19.55 -1.76 -19.03
N GLY A 682 18.50 -1.84 -18.23
CA GLY A 682 17.42 -0.85 -18.21
C GLY A 682 17.89 0.51 -17.69
N VAL A 683 18.65 0.54 -16.59
CA VAL A 683 19.24 1.78 -16.05
C VAL A 683 20.18 2.42 -17.07
N ASP A 684 21.04 1.63 -17.72
CA ASP A 684 21.98 2.12 -18.74
C ASP A 684 21.23 2.65 -19.98
N ALA A 685 20.13 1.98 -20.39
CA ALA A 685 19.29 2.44 -21.50
C ALA A 685 18.60 3.77 -21.17
N ILE A 686 18.06 3.92 -19.96
CA ILE A 686 17.44 5.17 -19.49
C ILE A 686 18.51 6.28 -19.46
N ARG A 687 19.68 6.01 -18.94
CA ARG A 687 20.81 6.95 -18.91
C ARG A 687 21.19 7.41 -20.32
N LEU A 688 21.25 6.50 -21.29
CA LEU A 688 21.54 6.82 -22.69
C LEU A 688 20.45 7.71 -23.31
N ILE A 689 19.19 7.42 -23.06
CA ILE A 689 18.06 8.22 -23.54
C ILE A 689 18.09 9.63 -22.93
N ARG A 690 18.36 9.76 -21.64
CA ARG A 690 18.43 11.03 -20.91
C ARG A 690 19.66 11.85 -21.26
N LYS A 691 20.75 11.23 -21.75
CA LYS A 691 22.03 11.91 -21.94
C LYS A 691 21.95 13.26 -22.65
N PRO A 692 21.21 13.43 -23.78
CA PRO A 692 21.12 14.76 -24.43
C PRO A 692 20.47 15.83 -23.56
N ALA A 693 19.50 15.46 -22.71
CA ALA A 693 18.86 16.37 -21.76
C ALA A 693 19.82 16.75 -20.62
N LEU A 694 20.51 15.77 -20.06
CA LEU A 694 21.51 15.99 -19.00
C LEU A 694 22.66 16.87 -19.49
N ASP A 695 23.21 16.58 -20.69
CA ASP A 695 24.28 17.39 -21.33
C ASP A 695 23.84 18.86 -21.58
N ALA A 696 22.53 19.08 -21.81
CA ALA A 696 21.96 20.42 -21.97
C ALA A 696 21.83 21.15 -20.61
N LEU A 697 21.35 20.44 -19.58
CA LEU A 697 21.21 20.99 -18.22
C LEU A 697 22.58 21.33 -17.61
N GLU A 698 23.62 20.49 -17.80
CA GLU A 698 24.98 20.73 -17.33
C GLU A 698 25.57 22.03 -17.92
N LYS A 699 25.14 22.47 -19.09
CA LYS A 699 25.57 23.69 -19.74
C LYS A 699 24.75 24.90 -19.38
N SER A 700 23.63 24.71 -18.73
CA SER A 700 22.74 25.77 -18.33
C SER A 700 23.30 26.57 -17.19
N ARG A 701 22.96 27.88 -17.16
CA ARG A 701 23.26 28.76 -16.04
C ARG A 701 22.19 28.75 -14.94
N ARG A 702 20.98 28.23 -15.26
CA ARG A 702 19.81 28.29 -14.37
C ARG A 702 19.32 26.93 -13.90
N PHE A 703 19.63 25.88 -14.63
CA PHE A 703 19.09 24.55 -14.40
C PHE A 703 20.21 23.56 -14.09
N GLU A 704 19.94 22.69 -13.13
CA GLU A 704 20.87 21.63 -12.73
C GLU A 704 20.30 20.27 -13.15
N PRO A 705 21.16 19.32 -13.55
CA PRO A 705 20.72 17.96 -13.82
C PRO A 705 20.30 17.27 -12.51
N PRO A 706 19.34 16.30 -12.54
CA PRO A 706 19.00 15.48 -11.40
C PRO A 706 20.17 14.58 -10.99
N MET A 707 20.18 14.15 -9.73
CA MET A 707 21.18 13.19 -9.25
C MET A 707 21.00 11.82 -9.92
N PRO A 708 22.12 11.11 -10.19
CA PRO A 708 22.04 9.70 -10.60
C PRO A 708 21.32 8.84 -9.55
N ILE A 709 20.54 7.84 -10.00
CA ILE A 709 19.74 6.99 -9.13
C ILE A 709 20.58 6.27 -8.06
N GLU A 710 21.83 5.93 -8.38
CA GLU A 710 22.76 5.31 -7.45
C GLU A 710 23.07 6.23 -6.26
N LYS A 711 23.24 7.55 -6.52
CA LYS A 711 23.45 8.53 -5.45
C LYS A 711 22.20 8.72 -4.61
N VAL A 712 21.03 8.78 -5.25
CA VAL A 712 19.74 8.88 -4.53
C VAL A 712 19.55 7.66 -3.63
N ALA A 713 19.92 6.45 -4.10
CA ALA A 713 19.89 5.25 -3.28
C ALA A 713 20.85 5.33 -2.08
N GLU A 714 22.06 5.87 -2.27
CA GLU A 714 23.02 6.09 -1.19
C GLU A 714 22.48 7.06 -0.13
N LEU A 715 21.79 8.12 -0.56
CA LEU A 715 21.17 9.10 0.35
C LEU A 715 20.01 8.50 1.16
N ALA A 716 19.30 7.49 0.62
CA ALA A 716 18.21 6.81 1.32
C ALA A 716 18.72 5.82 2.40
N LYS A 717 19.84 5.12 2.16
CA LYS A 717 20.36 4.03 3.00
C LYS A 717 20.52 4.37 4.49
N PRO A 718 20.95 5.57 4.92
CA PRO A 718 21.04 5.91 6.34
C PRO A 718 19.68 5.87 7.05
N PHE A 719 18.61 6.14 6.35
CA PHE A 719 17.26 6.25 6.89
C PHE A 719 16.48 4.94 6.81
N LEU A 720 16.60 4.22 5.69
CA LEU A 720 15.91 2.94 5.50
C LEU A 720 16.62 2.08 4.45
N SER A 721 16.28 0.78 4.45
CA SER A 721 16.80 -0.15 3.45
C SER A 721 16.19 0.11 2.08
N ILE A 722 17.01 -0.03 1.01
CA ILE A 722 16.53 -0.06 -0.37
C ILE A 722 15.68 -1.30 -0.70
N GLY A 723 15.46 -2.20 0.27
CA GLY A 723 14.46 -3.25 0.22
C GLY A 723 13.02 -2.73 0.29
N ASN A 724 12.80 -1.49 0.70
CA ASN A 724 11.48 -0.83 0.65
C ASN A 724 11.13 -0.47 -0.80
N GLN A 725 10.56 -1.41 -1.55
CA GLN A 725 10.35 -1.34 -3.00
C GLN A 725 8.86 -1.33 -3.39
N TYR A 726 8.00 -0.71 -2.58
CA TYR A 726 6.56 -0.62 -2.82
C TYR A 726 6.16 0.82 -3.11
N GLY A 727 5.34 1.04 -4.13
CA GLY A 727 5.01 2.38 -4.57
C GLY A 727 6.29 3.16 -4.84
N GLU A 728 6.44 4.32 -4.25
CA GLU A 728 7.64 5.16 -4.34
C GLU A 728 8.83 4.58 -3.57
N GLY A 729 8.56 3.77 -2.55
CA GLY A 729 9.57 3.03 -1.79
C GLY A 729 10.70 3.92 -1.26
N TRP A 730 11.91 3.35 -1.21
CA TRP A 730 13.12 4.05 -0.74
C TRP A 730 13.42 5.33 -1.53
N PHE A 731 12.93 5.40 -2.78
CA PHE A 731 13.16 6.52 -3.67
C PHE A 731 12.58 7.83 -3.11
N LEU A 732 11.37 7.80 -2.53
CA LEU A 732 10.76 8.98 -1.90
C LEU A 732 11.64 9.56 -0.79
N THR A 733 12.23 8.70 0.04
CA THR A 733 13.18 9.14 1.09
C THR A 733 14.44 9.73 0.49
N GLY A 734 14.97 9.10 -0.55
CA GLY A 734 16.13 9.59 -1.30
C GLY A 734 15.86 10.95 -1.97
N GLU A 735 14.70 11.13 -2.61
CA GLU A 735 14.27 12.42 -3.20
C GLU A 735 14.23 13.54 -2.15
N MET A 736 13.68 13.27 -0.96
CA MET A 736 13.68 14.28 0.11
C MET A 736 15.09 14.69 0.53
N ALA A 737 16.00 13.73 0.68
CA ALA A 737 17.38 14.00 1.03
C ALA A 737 18.12 14.75 -0.11
N GLU A 738 17.90 14.34 -1.37
CA GLU A 738 18.44 15.01 -2.56
C GLU A 738 18.02 16.48 -2.61
N LEU A 739 16.72 16.77 -2.44
CA LEU A 739 16.19 18.12 -2.48
C LEU A 739 16.82 19.01 -1.40
N VAL A 740 16.94 18.51 -0.16
CA VAL A 740 17.60 19.27 0.92
C VAL A 740 19.05 19.63 0.55
N LEU A 741 19.79 18.65 0.01
CA LEU A 741 21.20 18.84 -0.37
C LEU A 741 21.37 19.70 -1.63
N SER A 742 20.38 19.73 -2.52
CA SER A 742 20.35 20.57 -3.72
C SER A 742 19.76 21.97 -3.47
N GLY A 743 19.74 22.43 -2.21
CA GLY A 743 19.28 23.78 -1.87
C GLY A 743 17.76 23.99 -1.91
N THR A 744 16.99 22.92 -1.75
CA THR A 744 15.52 22.95 -1.63
C THR A 744 15.09 22.34 -0.28
N PRO A 745 15.38 23.02 0.84
CA PRO A 745 15.15 22.45 2.17
C PRO A 745 13.68 22.43 2.60
N ASN A 746 12.81 23.18 1.93
CA ASN A 746 11.39 23.21 2.20
C ASN A 746 10.70 22.15 1.34
N ILE A 747 9.97 21.24 1.95
CA ILE A 747 9.39 20.08 1.25
C ILE A 747 7.95 19.86 1.68
N VAL A 748 7.04 19.73 0.71
CA VAL A 748 5.69 19.22 0.90
C VAL A 748 5.68 17.77 0.44
N CYS A 749 5.59 16.86 1.40
CA CYS A 749 5.43 15.42 1.14
C CYS A 749 3.93 15.09 1.07
N ILE A 750 3.42 14.87 -0.13
CA ILE A 750 2.01 14.67 -0.42
C ILE A 750 1.67 13.21 -0.64
N GLN A 751 0.52 12.79 -0.13
CA GLN A 751 0.09 11.41 -0.24
C GLN A 751 -1.42 11.28 -0.10
N PRO A 752 -2.05 10.23 -0.64
CA PRO A 752 -3.42 9.92 -0.29
C PRO A 752 -3.51 9.51 1.18
N PHE A 753 -4.64 9.81 1.82
CA PHE A 753 -4.92 9.32 3.17
C PHE A 753 -4.73 7.79 3.24
N ALA A 754 -4.10 7.33 4.31
CA ALA A 754 -3.78 5.92 4.53
C ALA A 754 -2.96 5.28 3.37
N CYS A 755 -2.03 6.02 2.77
CA CYS A 755 -1.08 5.50 1.80
C CYS A 755 -0.11 4.53 2.47
N LEU A 756 -0.23 3.24 2.16
CA LEU A 756 0.53 2.18 2.83
C LEU A 756 2.06 2.36 2.76
N PRO A 757 2.69 2.55 1.57
CA PRO A 757 4.13 2.77 1.52
C PRO A 757 4.57 4.06 2.23
N ASN A 758 3.84 5.14 2.03
CA ASN A 758 4.29 6.47 2.45
C ASN A 758 4.16 6.73 3.95
N HIS A 759 3.43 5.88 4.70
CA HIS A 759 3.52 5.87 6.16
C HIS A 759 4.95 5.57 6.64
N VAL A 760 5.67 4.70 5.93
CA VAL A 760 7.05 4.30 6.28
C VAL A 760 8.06 5.19 5.59
N VAL A 761 8.01 5.27 4.25
CA VAL A 761 9.08 5.91 3.45
C VAL A 761 8.92 7.44 3.31
N GLY A 762 7.73 7.97 3.61
CA GLY A 762 7.43 9.40 3.69
C GLY A 762 7.38 9.86 5.14
N LYS A 763 6.23 9.76 5.81
CA LYS A 763 6.04 10.24 7.20
C LYS A 763 7.00 9.60 8.19
N GLY A 764 7.23 8.29 8.07
CA GLY A 764 8.06 7.53 9.00
C GLY A 764 9.52 7.95 9.07
N VAL A 765 10.04 8.65 8.06
CA VAL A 765 11.45 9.11 8.01
C VAL A 765 11.63 10.58 8.31
N ILE A 766 10.55 11.38 8.37
CA ILE A 766 10.66 12.85 8.53
C ILE A 766 11.43 13.23 9.79
N LYS A 767 11.21 12.55 10.93
CA LYS A 767 11.93 12.80 12.19
C LYS A 767 13.43 12.59 12.01
N ALA A 768 13.81 11.49 11.39
CA ALA A 768 15.22 11.14 11.13
C ALA A 768 15.87 12.10 10.12
N LEU A 769 15.16 12.48 9.05
CA LEU A 769 15.64 13.48 8.08
C LEU A 769 15.87 14.85 8.74
N LYS A 770 14.95 15.32 9.58
CA LYS A 770 15.11 16.59 10.31
C LYS A 770 16.27 16.55 11.30
N LYS A 771 16.55 15.40 11.91
CA LYS A 771 17.71 15.20 12.77
C LYS A 771 19.03 15.27 11.98
N ALA A 772 19.07 14.63 10.81
CA ALA A 772 20.24 14.60 9.93
C ALA A 772 20.47 15.94 9.20
N TYR A 773 19.38 16.60 8.82
CA TYR A 773 19.38 17.86 8.08
C TYR A 773 18.56 18.93 8.82
N PRO A 774 19.11 19.60 9.85
CA PRO A 774 18.38 20.57 10.69
C PRO A 774 17.81 21.76 9.91
N GLN A 775 18.37 22.06 8.74
CA GLN A 775 17.85 23.10 7.83
C GLN A 775 16.56 22.67 7.12
N SER A 776 16.22 21.40 7.12
CA SER A 776 15.01 20.92 6.44
C SER A 776 13.72 21.39 7.10
N ASN A 777 12.72 21.73 6.27
CA ASN A 777 11.40 22.17 6.66
C ASN A 777 10.38 21.33 5.91
N ILE A 778 10.12 20.12 6.42
CA ILE A 778 9.32 19.11 5.77
C ILE A 778 7.93 19.04 6.41
N VAL A 779 6.87 19.13 5.60
CA VAL A 779 5.49 18.93 6.01
C VAL A 779 4.85 17.78 5.23
N ALA A 780 4.16 16.88 5.92
CA ALA A 780 3.35 15.84 5.28
C ALA A 780 1.90 16.33 5.14
N VAL A 781 1.31 16.14 3.94
CA VAL A 781 -0.07 16.52 3.63
C VAL A 781 -0.79 15.32 3.02
N ASP A 782 -1.89 14.91 3.67
CA ASP A 782 -2.77 13.84 3.19
C ASP A 782 -3.89 14.42 2.33
N TYR A 783 -4.15 13.76 1.20
CA TYR A 783 -5.24 14.08 0.29
C TYR A 783 -6.30 12.98 0.33
N ASP A 784 -7.56 13.41 0.46
CA ASP A 784 -8.73 12.54 0.54
C ASP A 784 -9.95 13.31 0.04
N PRO A 785 -10.93 12.67 -0.61
CA PRO A 785 -12.12 13.35 -1.12
C PRO A 785 -12.94 14.06 -0.04
N GLY A 786 -12.87 13.56 1.21
CA GLY A 786 -13.56 14.11 2.39
C GLY A 786 -12.69 15.02 3.24
N ALA A 787 -11.39 15.16 2.93
CA ALA A 787 -10.48 16.00 3.71
C ALA A 787 -10.81 17.47 3.54
N SER A 788 -10.61 18.23 4.61
CA SER A 788 -10.74 19.69 4.58
C SER A 788 -9.58 20.32 3.81
N GLU A 789 -9.84 20.89 2.64
CA GLU A 789 -8.87 21.68 1.88
C GLU A 789 -8.24 22.79 2.73
N VAL A 790 -9.00 23.39 3.64
CA VAL A 790 -8.52 24.42 4.56
C VAL A 790 -7.40 23.89 5.48
N ASN A 791 -7.52 22.66 5.98
CA ASN A 791 -6.48 22.06 6.81
C ASN A 791 -5.21 21.76 6.02
N GLN A 792 -5.34 21.27 4.79
CA GLN A 792 -4.21 21.06 3.88
C GLN A 792 -3.50 22.38 3.58
N LEU A 793 -4.28 23.41 3.19
CA LEU A 793 -3.79 24.75 2.92
C LEU A 793 -3.08 25.37 4.13
N ASN A 794 -3.63 25.25 5.32
CA ASN A 794 -3.05 25.78 6.56
C ASN A 794 -1.68 25.14 6.85
N ARG A 795 -1.54 23.84 6.67
CA ARG A 795 -0.24 23.14 6.84
C ARG A 795 0.80 23.65 5.85
N ILE A 796 0.42 23.83 4.58
CA ILE A 796 1.31 24.35 3.53
C ILE A 796 1.69 25.79 3.84
N LYS A 797 0.73 26.66 4.20
CA LYS A 797 0.98 28.06 4.56
C LYS A 797 1.87 28.21 5.79
N LEU A 798 1.73 27.35 6.79
CA LEU A 798 2.62 27.36 7.96
C LEU A 798 4.07 27.02 7.56
N MET A 799 4.25 26.00 6.72
CA MET A 799 5.56 25.64 6.16
C MET A 799 6.16 26.81 5.36
N LEU A 800 5.35 27.43 4.48
CA LEU A 800 5.76 28.59 3.67
C LEU A 800 6.11 29.82 4.54
N SER A 801 5.38 30.08 5.62
CA SER A 801 5.71 31.15 6.56
C SER A 801 7.10 30.96 7.16
N THR A 802 7.43 29.73 7.57
CA THR A 802 8.76 29.38 8.07
C THR A 802 9.82 29.55 6.98
N ALA A 803 9.53 29.11 5.75
CA ALA A 803 10.44 29.22 4.60
C ALA A 803 10.75 30.68 4.24
N LYS A 804 9.70 31.53 4.18
CA LYS A 804 9.87 32.98 3.92
C LYS A 804 10.67 33.68 5.01
N LYS A 805 10.42 33.34 6.28
CA LYS A 805 11.16 33.90 7.41
C LYS A 805 12.66 33.58 7.31
N ARG A 806 12.98 32.30 7.05
CA ARG A 806 14.40 31.89 6.88
C ARG A 806 15.09 32.60 5.71
N LEU A 807 14.38 32.69 4.57
CA LEU A 807 14.93 33.40 3.41
C LEU A 807 15.25 34.87 3.73
N ALA A 808 14.35 35.57 4.44
CA ALA A 808 14.58 36.95 4.89
C ALA A 808 15.75 37.07 5.88
N GLU A 809 15.91 36.08 6.78
CA GLU A 809 17.07 36.04 7.72
C GLU A 809 18.41 35.84 6.97
N GLU A 810 18.41 34.98 5.93
CA GLU A 810 19.58 34.77 5.07
C GLU A 810 19.94 36.02 4.27
N GLU A 811 18.96 36.76 3.76
CA GLU A 811 19.16 38.03 3.06
C GLU A 811 19.78 39.10 3.98
N VAL A 812 19.30 39.21 5.22
CA VAL A 812 19.87 40.13 6.22
C VAL A 812 21.30 39.73 6.62
N ALA A 813 21.60 38.42 6.72
CA ALA A 813 22.93 37.93 7.05
C ALA A 813 23.95 38.08 5.91
N ALA A 814 23.45 38.18 4.66
CA ALA A 814 24.29 38.36 3.46
C ALA A 814 24.68 39.86 3.18
N VAL A 815 24.00 40.81 3.84
CA VAL A 815 24.29 42.24 3.83
C VAL A 815 25.22 42.59 5.00
#